data_a2133b14bc79463ceb936f5a56cd6c87
#
_entry.id   a2133b14bc79463ceb936f5a56cd6c87
#
_cell.length_a   1.000
_cell.length_b   1.000
_cell.length_c   1.000
_cell.angle_alpha   90.00
_cell.angle_beta   90.00
_cell.angle_gamma   90.00
#
_symmetry.space_group_name_H-M   'P 1'
#
loop_
_entity.id
_entity.type
_entity.pdbx_description
1 polymer ?
#
loop_
_entity_poly.entity_id
_entity_poly.type
_entity_poly.pdbx_seq_one_letter_code
_entity_poly.pdbx_strand_id
1 'polypeptide(L)'
;MGKFGTGQAIRRKEDQRFITGTGRYTDDICFAGQTFLWFLRSPYAHGVISALDVSVARAAAGVIAVYTGRDLTAAGVCDVPGASMPAGAVGGASEALRQPPLARDRVRYVGEPVVAVLAETLKQAKDAAETVQFEVDELEAAVTPADATRDGAETIHERAPGNHHGTLTYGDRDGAAAVFARAAHVVSIDVVNNRLAPTAMEPRACNVTCDKASGRITVYQGCQGAHSLRERILKTIDIDPGKLKVISPDVGGAFGLKFFLQCETVVAVFACKETGRPVKWSADRSESFLSDLHGRDHVSHAELALDDEGRFLAVRATIIANIGAYCSQAGPIIPWFGACMTTGVYAIPVVWVDVRTIVTNTVPVDAYRGAGRPEAAYLIERLVDKAARQLGLDRVELRRRNFIQPKQFPYRTATGRDYDSGEYERIMDSTLSRADWQNFGKRRAASAQAGRLRGIGLAYYVEICSVMGGENACIEFEQNGRVSVRIGTQSTGQGHETSYAQMVAASLGLDIDRVDIIQGDTDRVPTGEGTAGSRSMAIGGSAICQTTARVIDAGRKMAGELLEAADADIEFVCGAYTVAGTDRSVSLADAALASFDDERRPEGIQPGLASSERFQPEDGTFPNGCHVCEVEIDPETGVTEILRYTIEDDVGNVINPLILEGQIVGGVAQGLGQALGEYAVYDRDGGQLLTASFMDYPMPRADWIPEIDFRYREVPSPRNPLGVKGAGEAGTVGAAPALVNAVLDALAPRGIRHVDMPLTPLKIWSLLHAG
;
A
#
# COMPACT_ATOMS: atom_id res chain seq x y z
N MET A 1 -6.42 31.83 -16.86
CA MET A 1 -6.24 30.48 -16.30
C MET A 1 -6.53 29.48 -17.40
N GLY A 2 -5.60 28.58 -17.70
CA GLY A 2 -5.82 27.53 -18.71
C GLY A 2 -7.04 26.67 -18.36
N LYS A 3 -7.67 26.11 -19.37
CA LYS A 3 -8.90 25.28 -19.24
C LYS A 3 -8.71 24.03 -18.32
N PHE A 4 -7.48 23.71 -17.94
CA PHE A 4 -7.09 22.48 -17.23
C PHE A 4 -6.00 22.72 -16.18
N GLY A 5 -6.17 23.75 -15.32
CA GLY A 5 -5.22 24.06 -14.24
C GLY A 5 -5.24 23.06 -13.09
N THR A 6 -4.18 23.07 -12.26
CA THR A 6 -4.12 22.36 -10.98
C THR A 6 -5.35 22.74 -10.12
N GLY A 7 -5.92 21.77 -9.41
CA GLY A 7 -7.15 21.94 -8.62
C GLY A 7 -8.46 21.73 -9.40
N GLN A 8 -8.40 21.45 -10.70
CA GLN A 8 -9.58 21.18 -11.52
C GLN A 8 -9.83 19.67 -11.65
N ALA A 9 -11.13 19.29 -11.67
CA ALA A 9 -11.56 17.91 -11.86
C ALA A 9 -11.44 17.51 -13.34
N ILE A 10 -10.33 16.91 -13.70
CA ILE A 10 -10.07 16.41 -15.07
C ILE A 10 -10.25 14.90 -15.07
N ARG A 11 -10.97 14.37 -16.07
CA ARG A 11 -11.07 12.91 -16.28
C ARG A 11 -9.71 12.33 -16.66
N ARG A 12 -9.46 11.10 -16.25
CA ARG A 12 -8.18 10.44 -16.53
C ARG A 12 -7.95 10.24 -18.03
N LYS A 13 -6.80 10.66 -18.53
CA LYS A 13 -6.38 10.48 -19.94
C LYS A 13 -6.28 8.98 -20.27
N GLU A 14 -5.73 8.22 -19.34
CA GLU A 14 -5.52 6.78 -19.47
C GLU A 14 -6.82 5.97 -19.54
N ASP A 15 -7.96 6.48 -19.08
CA ASP A 15 -9.23 5.77 -19.13
C ASP A 15 -9.65 5.43 -20.57
N GLN A 16 -9.33 6.29 -21.55
CA GLN A 16 -9.68 6.04 -22.93
C GLN A 16 -9.16 4.68 -23.43
N ARG A 17 -7.89 4.35 -23.16
CA ARG A 17 -7.33 3.05 -23.58
C ARG A 17 -7.95 1.88 -22.84
N PHE A 18 -8.31 2.05 -21.55
CA PHE A 18 -8.91 0.98 -20.76
C PHE A 18 -10.34 0.65 -21.19
N ILE A 19 -11.19 1.66 -21.35
CA ILE A 19 -12.61 1.44 -21.73
C ILE A 19 -12.80 1.06 -23.20
N THR A 20 -11.80 1.29 -24.06
CA THR A 20 -11.83 0.86 -25.48
C THR A 20 -11.11 -0.49 -25.72
N GLY A 21 -10.59 -1.14 -24.67
CA GLY A 21 -9.92 -2.44 -24.78
C GLY A 21 -8.53 -2.38 -25.41
N THR A 22 -7.88 -1.21 -25.43
CA THR A 22 -6.51 -1.04 -25.94
C THR A 22 -5.45 -0.98 -24.83
N GLY A 23 -5.85 -1.10 -23.56
CA GLY A 23 -4.96 -1.33 -22.43
C GLY A 23 -4.19 -2.63 -22.61
N ARG A 24 -2.96 -2.68 -22.13
CA ARG A 24 -2.07 -3.85 -22.24
C ARG A 24 -1.52 -4.24 -20.88
N TYR A 25 -2.07 -5.29 -20.31
CA TYR A 25 -1.62 -5.88 -19.06
C TYR A 25 -0.57 -6.96 -19.31
N THR A 26 0.08 -7.43 -18.24
CA THR A 26 1.19 -8.40 -18.36
C THR A 26 0.75 -9.66 -19.10
N ASP A 27 -0.46 -10.16 -18.83
CA ASP A 27 -0.97 -11.39 -19.42
C ASP A 27 -1.40 -11.24 -20.90
N ASP A 28 -1.66 -10.02 -21.37
CA ASP A 28 -1.97 -9.74 -22.79
C ASP A 28 -0.73 -9.85 -23.70
N ILE A 29 0.47 -9.80 -23.12
CA ILE A 29 1.72 -9.79 -23.86
C ILE A 29 2.10 -11.24 -24.23
N CYS A 30 2.34 -11.47 -25.52
CA CYS A 30 2.74 -12.76 -26.05
C CYS A 30 3.94 -12.65 -27.00
N PHE A 31 4.79 -13.66 -27.01
CA PHE A 31 5.98 -13.72 -27.84
C PHE A 31 6.01 -14.98 -28.70
N ALA A 32 6.66 -14.92 -29.87
CA ALA A 32 6.89 -16.08 -30.67
C ALA A 32 7.74 -17.11 -29.90
N GLY A 33 7.32 -18.39 -29.91
CA GLY A 33 7.99 -19.44 -29.17
C GLY A 33 7.78 -19.38 -27.65
N GLN A 34 6.72 -18.69 -27.21
CA GLN A 34 6.32 -18.59 -25.81
C GLN A 34 6.24 -19.97 -25.15
N THR A 35 6.76 -20.07 -23.93
CA THR A 35 6.64 -21.23 -23.05
C THR A 35 5.93 -20.82 -21.76
N PHE A 36 5.38 -21.79 -21.05
CA PHE A 36 4.53 -21.57 -19.90
C PHE A 36 5.10 -22.24 -18.67
N LEU A 37 5.16 -21.49 -17.58
CA LEU A 37 5.61 -21.95 -16.28
C LEU A 37 4.40 -22.23 -15.38
N TRP A 38 4.44 -23.38 -14.69
CA TRP A 38 3.46 -23.76 -13.68
C TRP A 38 4.16 -24.26 -12.42
N PHE A 39 3.58 -23.97 -11.26
CA PHE A 39 4.14 -24.37 -9.97
C PHE A 39 3.31 -25.49 -9.33
N LEU A 40 3.97 -26.59 -8.98
CA LEU A 40 3.46 -27.49 -7.96
C LEU A 40 3.68 -26.82 -6.60
N ARG A 41 2.59 -26.60 -5.88
CA ARG A 41 2.60 -25.99 -4.55
C ARG A 41 2.31 -27.02 -3.47
N SER A 42 2.89 -26.81 -2.29
CA SER A 42 2.69 -27.69 -1.16
C SER A 42 1.22 -27.69 -0.71
N PRO A 43 0.58 -28.87 -0.59
CA PRO A 43 -0.70 -29.00 0.11
C PRO A 43 -0.52 -29.11 1.62
N TYR A 44 0.73 -29.21 2.11
CA TYR A 44 1.08 -29.34 3.51
C TYR A 44 1.49 -27.99 4.10
N ALA A 45 1.05 -27.73 5.33
CA ALA A 45 1.38 -26.49 6.01
C ALA A 45 2.77 -26.52 6.68
N HIS A 46 3.22 -27.69 7.16
CA HIS A 46 4.52 -27.85 7.80
C HIS A 46 5.00 -29.29 7.65
N GLY A 47 6.26 -29.48 7.28
CA GLY A 47 6.84 -30.81 7.24
C GLY A 47 8.20 -30.88 6.53
N VAL A 48 8.86 -32.00 6.69
CA VAL A 48 10.13 -32.33 6.03
C VAL A 48 9.83 -33.06 4.71
N ILE A 49 10.41 -32.59 3.62
CA ILE A 49 10.30 -33.26 2.32
C ILE A 49 11.07 -34.57 2.37
N SER A 50 10.36 -35.71 2.48
CA SER A 50 10.96 -37.05 2.56
C SER A 50 11.23 -37.64 1.20
N ALA A 51 10.39 -37.33 0.18
CA ALA A 51 10.63 -37.73 -1.21
C ALA A 51 10.19 -36.64 -2.18
N LEU A 52 10.99 -36.46 -3.26
CA LEU A 52 10.66 -35.61 -4.39
C LEU A 52 11.24 -36.19 -5.65
N ASP A 53 10.38 -36.85 -6.45
CA ASP A 53 10.76 -37.41 -7.75
C ASP A 53 10.03 -36.67 -8.88
N VAL A 54 10.81 -36.02 -9.74
CA VAL A 54 10.35 -35.24 -10.90
C VAL A 54 10.66 -35.95 -12.23
N SER A 55 11.10 -37.22 -12.20
CA SER A 55 11.58 -37.96 -13.38
C SER A 55 10.50 -38.14 -14.45
N VAL A 56 9.27 -38.46 -14.04
CA VAL A 56 8.11 -38.63 -14.95
C VAL A 56 7.73 -37.27 -15.55
N ALA A 57 7.68 -36.22 -14.75
CA ALA A 57 7.40 -34.88 -15.22
C ALA A 57 8.44 -34.39 -16.24
N ARG A 58 9.73 -34.64 -16.00
CA ARG A 58 10.81 -34.30 -16.94
C ARG A 58 10.71 -35.04 -18.29
N ALA A 59 10.17 -36.26 -18.29
CA ALA A 59 9.99 -37.09 -19.49
C ALA A 59 8.68 -36.80 -20.24
N ALA A 60 7.79 -36.00 -19.68
CA ALA A 60 6.47 -35.74 -20.25
C ALA A 60 6.57 -34.94 -21.57
N ALA A 61 5.67 -35.25 -22.52
CA ALA A 61 5.68 -34.63 -23.84
C ALA A 61 5.42 -33.11 -23.75
N GLY A 62 6.28 -32.31 -24.39
CA GLY A 62 6.20 -30.86 -24.43
C GLY A 62 6.78 -30.18 -23.20
N VAL A 63 7.26 -30.91 -22.19
CA VAL A 63 8.02 -30.38 -21.09
C VAL A 63 9.43 -30.01 -21.55
N ILE A 64 9.87 -28.80 -21.20
CA ILE A 64 11.17 -28.23 -21.56
C ILE A 64 12.16 -28.36 -20.42
N ALA A 65 11.70 -28.06 -19.22
CA ALA A 65 12.48 -28.15 -17.98
C ALA A 65 11.58 -28.35 -16.77
N VAL A 66 12.13 -28.99 -15.74
CA VAL A 66 11.51 -29.08 -14.40
C VAL A 66 12.55 -28.71 -13.38
N TYR A 67 12.24 -27.70 -12.57
CA TYR A 67 13.13 -27.14 -11.58
C TYR A 67 12.67 -27.48 -10.17
N THR A 68 13.62 -27.84 -9.31
CA THR A 68 13.47 -28.03 -7.87
C THR A 68 14.28 -27.01 -7.10
N GLY A 69 14.05 -26.86 -5.80
CA GLY A 69 14.85 -25.98 -4.95
C GLY A 69 16.34 -26.31 -4.97
N ARG A 70 16.70 -27.59 -5.14
CA ARG A 70 18.09 -28.04 -5.27
C ARG A 70 18.71 -27.61 -6.59
N ASP A 71 17.97 -27.69 -7.69
CA ASP A 71 18.44 -27.25 -9.03
C ASP A 71 18.78 -25.75 -9.00
N LEU A 72 17.89 -24.91 -8.43
CA LEU A 72 18.11 -23.47 -8.30
C LEU A 72 19.32 -23.14 -7.41
N THR A 73 19.46 -23.85 -6.29
CA THR A 73 20.61 -23.68 -5.39
C THR A 73 21.92 -24.05 -6.08
N ALA A 74 21.95 -25.17 -6.79
CA ALA A 74 23.13 -25.60 -7.56
C ALA A 74 23.52 -24.60 -8.67
N ALA A 75 22.52 -23.90 -9.23
CA ALA A 75 22.72 -22.85 -10.22
C ALA A 75 23.10 -21.47 -9.60
N GLY A 76 23.24 -21.38 -8.28
CA GLY A 76 23.62 -20.15 -7.59
C GLY A 76 22.49 -19.12 -7.44
N VAL A 77 21.24 -19.52 -7.61
CA VAL A 77 20.09 -18.65 -7.35
C VAL A 77 19.93 -18.44 -5.84
N CYS A 78 19.92 -17.17 -5.42
CA CYS A 78 19.75 -16.79 -4.03
C CYS A 78 18.28 -16.82 -3.59
N ASP A 79 18.05 -16.83 -2.28
CA ASP A 79 16.73 -16.67 -1.68
C ASP A 79 16.16 -15.29 -1.97
N VAL A 80 14.83 -15.19 -2.04
CA VAL A 80 14.12 -13.92 -2.21
C VAL A 80 14.51 -12.97 -1.07
N PRO A 81 14.86 -11.70 -1.35
CA PRO A 81 15.23 -10.76 -0.31
C PRO A 81 14.15 -10.65 0.78
N GLY A 82 14.54 -10.61 2.03
CA GLY A 82 13.68 -10.39 3.18
C GLY A 82 14.15 -9.19 4.00
N ALA A 83 13.24 -8.52 4.71
CA ALA A 83 13.61 -7.45 5.62
C ALA A 83 14.27 -8.01 6.88
N SER A 84 15.35 -7.37 7.29
CA SER A 84 15.89 -7.54 8.63
C SER A 84 15.10 -6.69 9.62
N MET A 85 15.14 -7.05 10.90
CA MET A 85 14.56 -6.21 11.95
C MET A 85 15.25 -4.83 11.98
N PRO A 86 14.51 -3.75 12.26
CA PRO A 86 15.09 -2.42 12.44
C PRO A 86 16.14 -2.39 13.55
N ALA A 87 17.03 -1.41 13.50
CA ALA A 87 18.01 -1.18 14.56
C ALA A 87 17.31 -0.95 15.91
N GLY A 88 17.80 -1.58 16.96
CA GLY A 88 17.20 -1.52 18.30
C GLY A 88 16.25 -2.68 18.62
N ALA A 89 15.94 -3.56 17.66
CA ALA A 89 15.22 -4.79 17.96
C ALA A 89 16.02 -5.71 18.89
N VAL A 90 15.32 -6.36 19.82
CA VAL A 90 15.90 -7.29 20.77
C VAL A 90 15.28 -8.69 20.64
N GLY A 91 16.09 -9.72 20.85
CA GLY A 91 15.65 -11.13 20.77
C GLY A 91 15.38 -11.60 19.33
N GLY A 92 15.10 -12.89 19.19
CA GLY A 92 14.72 -13.50 17.92
C GLY A 92 15.85 -13.68 16.90
N ALA A 93 15.47 -13.76 15.64
CA ALA A 93 16.38 -13.98 14.52
C ALA A 93 17.22 -12.73 14.22
N SER A 94 18.54 -12.85 14.26
CA SER A 94 19.46 -11.76 13.92
C SER A 94 19.47 -11.43 12.42
N GLU A 95 19.01 -12.36 11.58
CA GLU A 95 18.96 -12.26 10.13
C GLU A 95 17.54 -12.47 9.62
N ALA A 96 17.25 -11.91 8.44
CA ALA A 96 15.97 -12.15 7.77
C ALA A 96 15.76 -13.64 7.47
N LEU A 97 14.59 -14.16 7.79
CA LEU A 97 14.15 -15.51 7.43
C LEU A 97 13.69 -15.50 5.97
N ARG A 98 14.64 -15.61 5.05
CA ARG A 98 14.42 -15.47 3.60
C ARG A 98 13.72 -16.69 3.03
N GLN A 99 12.84 -16.48 2.07
CA GLN A 99 12.12 -17.53 1.36
C GLN A 99 12.95 -18.05 0.18
N PRO A 100 13.21 -19.37 0.06
CA PRO A 100 13.77 -19.93 -1.15
C PRO A 100 12.74 -19.83 -2.30
N PRO A 101 13.16 -19.59 -3.56
CA PRO A 101 12.23 -19.55 -4.68
C PRO A 101 11.43 -20.82 -4.91
N LEU A 102 11.99 -21.98 -4.54
CA LEU A 102 11.33 -23.27 -4.43
C LEU A 102 11.79 -23.94 -3.14
N ALA A 103 10.88 -24.60 -2.43
CA ALA A 103 11.19 -25.33 -1.18
C ALA A 103 12.30 -26.37 -1.42
N ARG A 104 13.21 -26.50 -0.43
CA ARG A 104 14.39 -27.38 -0.51
C ARG A 104 14.22 -28.67 0.27
N ASP A 105 14.15 -28.53 1.59
CA ASP A 105 14.15 -29.67 2.51
C ASP A 105 12.89 -29.71 3.38
N ARG A 106 12.17 -28.60 3.47
CA ARG A 106 11.00 -28.43 4.33
C ARG A 106 9.99 -27.49 3.68
N VAL A 107 8.71 -27.79 3.84
CA VAL A 107 7.61 -26.87 3.55
C VAL A 107 7.12 -26.22 4.83
N ARG A 108 6.67 -24.96 4.74
CA ARG A 108 6.33 -24.14 5.90
C ARG A 108 4.95 -23.48 5.82
N TYR A 109 4.27 -23.56 4.68
CA TYR A 109 2.87 -23.12 4.53
C TYR A 109 2.21 -23.78 3.33
N VAL A 110 0.89 -23.89 3.37
CA VAL A 110 0.09 -24.37 2.24
C VAL A 110 0.16 -23.34 1.12
N GLY A 111 0.56 -23.78 -0.08
CA GLY A 111 0.78 -22.90 -1.23
C GLY A 111 2.24 -22.54 -1.49
N GLU A 112 3.19 -23.00 -0.65
CA GLU A 112 4.61 -22.79 -0.88
C GLU A 112 5.04 -23.48 -2.18
N PRO A 113 5.77 -22.80 -3.10
CA PRO A 113 6.19 -23.41 -4.35
C PRO A 113 7.29 -24.46 -4.10
N VAL A 114 7.11 -25.67 -4.64
CA VAL A 114 8.01 -26.83 -4.46
C VAL A 114 8.73 -27.18 -5.76
N VAL A 115 7.98 -27.29 -6.87
CA VAL A 115 8.52 -27.61 -8.20
C VAL A 115 7.96 -26.62 -9.20
N ALA A 116 8.77 -26.24 -10.18
CA ALA A 116 8.34 -25.43 -11.30
C ALA A 116 8.52 -26.22 -12.60
N VAL A 117 7.46 -26.34 -13.40
CA VAL A 117 7.44 -27.03 -14.68
C VAL A 117 7.32 -26.03 -15.81
N LEU A 118 8.28 -26.02 -16.72
CA LEU A 118 8.29 -25.24 -17.94
C LEU A 118 7.91 -26.11 -19.12
N ALA A 119 6.86 -25.75 -19.86
CA ALA A 119 6.39 -26.54 -21.02
C ALA A 119 5.97 -25.63 -22.19
N GLU A 120 5.72 -26.25 -23.36
CA GLU A 120 5.29 -25.56 -24.57
C GLU A 120 3.87 -24.95 -24.43
N THR A 121 3.03 -25.56 -23.60
CA THR A 121 1.68 -25.06 -23.29
C THR A 121 1.42 -25.12 -21.78
N LEU A 122 0.56 -24.24 -21.28
CA LEU A 122 0.15 -24.27 -19.89
C LEU A 122 -0.49 -25.60 -19.48
N LYS A 123 -1.25 -26.22 -20.38
CA LYS A 123 -1.86 -27.54 -20.14
C LYS A 123 -0.79 -28.60 -19.88
N GLN A 124 0.22 -28.68 -20.76
CA GLN A 124 1.33 -29.65 -20.59
C GLN A 124 2.10 -29.39 -19.28
N ALA A 125 2.29 -28.12 -18.90
CA ALA A 125 2.94 -27.79 -17.62
C ALA A 125 2.13 -28.28 -16.42
N LYS A 126 0.79 -28.08 -16.44
CA LYS A 126 -0.13 -28.57 -15.40
C LYS A 126 -0.18 -30.09 -15.34
N ASP A 127 -0.41 -30.74 -16.48
CA ASP A 127 -0.50 -32.21 -16.58
C ASP A 127 0.82 -32.87 -16.09
N ALA A 128 1.98 -32.30 -16.44
CA ALA A 128 3.27 -32.81 -15.98
C ALA A 128 3.49 -32.57 -14.47
N ALA A 129 3.07 -31.43 -13.93
CA ALA A 129 3.20 -31.16 -12.51
C ALA A 129 2.42 -32.17 -11.65
N GLU A 130 1.27 -32.66 -12.13
CA GLU A 130 0.46 -33.69 -11.45
C GLU A 130 1.18 -35.06 -11.40
N THR A 131 2.20 -35.31 -12.22
CA THR A 131 2.97 -36.57 -12.20
C THR A 131 4.13 -36.55 -11.21
N VAL A 132 4.41 -35.43 -10.57
CA VAL A 132 5.49 -35.30 -9.59
C VAL A 132 5.12 -36.07 -8.33
N GLN A 133 6.02 -36.99 -7.91
CA GLN A 133 5.88 -37.66 -6.62
C GLN A 133 6.47 -36.75 -5.52
N PHE A 134 5.63 -36.32 -4.58
CA PHE A 134 5.99 -35.42 -3.53
C PHE A 134 5.42 -35.93 -2.19
N GLU A 135 6.33 -36.35 -1.29
CA GLU A 135 6.00 -36.86 0.04
C GLU A 135 6.60 -35.98 1.12
N VAL A 136 5.87 -35.78 2.19
CA VAL A 136 6.24 -34.94 3.31
C VAL A 136 5.98 -35.70 4.60
N ASP A 137 7.00 -35.75 5.47
CA ASP A 137 6.82 -36.14 6.85
C ASP A 137 6.23 -34.92 7.59
N GLU A 138 4.92 -34.99 7.82
CA GLU A 138 4.17 -33.86 8.37
C GLU A 138 4.60 -33.54 9.81
N LEU A 139 4.67 -32.24 10.11
CA LEU A 139 4.89 -31.69 11.43
C LEU A 139 3.67 -30.89 11.85
N GLU A 140 3.51 -30.66 13.15
CA GLU A 140 2.44 -29.85 13.65
C GLU A 140 2.54 -28.41 13.08
N ALA A 141 1.43 -27.87 12.58
CA ALA A 141 1.36 -26.53 12.02
C ALA A 141 0.81 -25.55 13.07
N ALA A 142 1.42 -24.38 13.16
CA ALA A 142 0.95 -23.26 13.96
C ALA A 142 0.54 -22.09 13.08
N VAL A 143 -0.75 -21.81 12.95
CA VAL A 143 -1.30 -20.78 12.05
C VAL A 143 -1.60 -19.45 12.75
N THR A 144 -1.65 -19.45 14.09
CA THR A 144 -1.79 -18.20 14.87
C THR A 144 -0.54 -17.93 15.71
N PRO A 145 -0.27 -16.67 16.06
CA PRO A 145 0.81 -16.36 16.99
C PRO A 145 0.72 -17.09 18.34
N ALA A 146 -0.49 -17.28 18.84
CA ALA A 146 -0.71 -17.98 20.12
C ALA A 146 -0.34 -19.47 20.02
N ASP A 147 -0.68 -20.14 18.91
CA ASP A 147 -0.33 -21.54 18.68
C ASP A 147 1.20 -21.66 18.48
N ALA A 148 1.79 -20.73 17.73
CA ALA A 148 3.24 -20.74 17.43
C ALA A 148 4.14 -20.49 18.66
N THR A 149 3.64 -19.75 19.66
CA THR A 149 4.41 -19.41 20.86
C THR A 149 4.05 -20.23 22.10
N ARG A 150 3.16 -21.22 21.98
CA ARG A 150 2.83 -22.11 23.08
C ARG A 150 4.04 -23.00 23.47
N ASP A 151 4.09 -23.44 24.69
CA ASP A 151 5.10 -24.38 25.15
C ASP A 151 5.02 -25.69 24.34
N GLY A 152 6.16 -26.11 23.80
CA GLY A 152 6.29 -27.33 22.99
C GLY A 152 5.83 -27.18 21.54
N ALA A 153 5.51 -25.98 21.05
CA ALA A 153 5.22 -25.75 19.63
C ALA A 153 6.43 -26.11 18.75
N GLU A 154 6.15 -26.69 17.58
CA GLU A 154 7.19 -27.02 16.59
C GLU A 154 7.91 -25.75 16.12
N THR A 155 9.25 -25.86 15.99
CA THR A 155 10.09 -24.75 15.51
C THR A 155 10.05 -24.67 13.99
N ILE A 156 9.50 -23.58 13.47
CA ILE A 156 9.36 -23.33 12.03
C ILE A 156 10.73 -23.02 11.40
N HIS A 157 11.53 -22.21 12.10
CA HIS A 157 12.92 -21.91 11.74
C HIS A 157 13.83 -22.03 12.94
N GLU A 158 14.91 -22.78 12.83
CA GLU A 158 15.92 -22.92 13.89
C GLU A 158 16.51 -21.57 14.33
N ARG A 159 16.54 -20.59 13.42
CA ARG A 159 17.01 -19.22 13.68
C ARG A 159 16.01 -18.34 14.45
N ALA A 160 14.78 -18.81 14.63
CA ALA A 160 13.73 -18.10 15.39
C ALA A 160 13.22 -19.01 16.53
N PRO A 161 13.98 -19.21 17.61
CA PRO A 161 13.58 -20.05 18.72
C PRO A 161 12.25 -19.61 19.32
N GLY A 162 11.35 -20.56 19.58
CA GLY A 162 9.98 -20.28 20.03
C GLY A 162 9.16 -19.50 19.02
N ASN A 163 9.52 -19.59 17.73
CA ASN A 163 8.89 -18.89 16.62
C ASN A 163 8.84 -17.35 16.76
N HIS A 164 9.67 -16.81 17.66
CA HIS A 164 9.79 -15.39 17.91
C HIS A 164 10.85 -14.79 16.97
N HIS A 165 10.41 -13.92 16.03
CA HIS A 165 11.32 -13.29 15.08
C HIS A 165 12.01 -12.06 15.68
N GLY A 166 11.32 -11.25 16.51
CA GLY A 166 11.93 -10.11 17.18
C GLY A 166 10.94 -9.23 17.93
N THR A 167 11.46 -8.38 18.80
CA THR A 167 10.71 -7.38 19.57
C THR A 167 11.29 -6.00 19.35
N LEU A 168 10.43 -5.02 19.12
CA LEU A 168 10.74 -3.60 19.05
C LEU A 168 9.86 -2.82 20.02
N THR A 169 10.43 -1.78 20.62
CA THR A 169 9.72 -0.96 21.60
C THR A 169 9.78 0.53 21.23
N TYR A 170 8.75 1.25 21.63
CA TYR A 170 8.68 2.70 21.51
C TYR A 170 8.33 3.34 22.85
N GLY A 171 8.89 4.52 23.09
CA GLY A 171 8.52 5.38 24.20
C GLY A 171 9.26 5.08 25.50
N ASP A 172 8.66 5.51 26.63
CA ASP A 172 9.22 5.43 27.97
C ASP A 172 8.42 4.46 28.84
N ARG A 173 9.01 3.28 29.11
CA ARG A 173 8.39 2.21 29.89
C ARG A 173 8.13 2.63 31.34
N ASP A 174 9.12 3.21 31.98
CA ASP A 174 9.06 3.54 33.41
C ASP A 174 8.18 4.76 33.64
N GLY A 175 8.25 5.76 32.74
CA GLY A 175 7.35 6.90 32.72
C GLY A 175 5.90 6.49 32.52
N ALA A 176 5.62 5.56 31.60
CA ALA A 176 4.28 5.02 31.41
C ALA A 176 3.78 4.31 32.68
N ALA A 177 4.59 3.41 33.26
CA ALA A 177 4.25 2.71 34.50
C ALA A 177 3.91 3.68 35.64
N ALA A 178 4.70 4.74 35.81
CA ALA A 178 4.46 5.76 36.81
C ALA A 178 3.16 6.56 36.59
N VAL A 179 2.80 6.85 35.31
CA VAL A 179 1.54 7.50 34.98
C VAL A 179 0.37 6.59 35.26
N PHE A 180 0.41 5.32 34.81
CA PHE A 180 -0.66 4.35 35.03
C PHE A 180 -0.93 4.09 36.53
N ALA A 181 0.09 4.10 37.36
CA ALA A 181 -0.05 3.91 38.81
C ALA A 181 -0.84 5.02 39.52
N ARG A 182 -0.93 6.22 38.93
CA ARG A 182 -1.59 7.39 39.53
C ARG A 182 -2.76 7.93 38.72
N ALA A 183 -3.08 7.32 37.57
CA ALA A 183 -4.19 7.75 36.73
C ALA A 183 -5.53 7.58 37.46
N ALA A 184 -6.44 8.56 37.31
CA ALA A 184 -7.79 8.47 37.85
C ALA A 184 -8.58 7.35 37.19
N HIS A 185 -8.37 7.16 35.88
CA HIS A 185 -9.03 6.14 35.10
C HIS A 185 -8.06 5.40 34.20
N VAL A 186 -8.25 4.08 34.10
CA VAL A 186 -7.55 3.22 33.15
C VAL A 186 -8.57 2.44 32.36
N VAL A 187 -8.51 2.55 31.05
CA VAL A 187 -9.35 1.80 30.11
C VAL A 187 -8.48 0.91 29.27
N SER A 188 -8.82 -0.37 29.19
CA SER A 188 -8.08 -1.37 28.38
C SER A 188 -8.94 -1.93 27.27
N ILE A 189 -8.31 -2.41 26.19
CA ILE A 189 -8.97 -3.10 25.09
C ILE A 189 -8.05 -4.18 24.51
N ASP A 190 -8.67 -5.29 24.13
CA ASP A 190 -8.07 -6.28 23.24
C ASP A 190 -8.75 -6.16 21.88
N VAL A 191 -7.98 -6.17 20.80
CA VAL A 191 -8.49 -6.08 19.43
C VAL A 191 -7.71 -6.98 18.48
N VAL A 192 -8.41 -7.50 17.48
CA VAL A 192 -7.85 -8.27 16.39
C VAL A 192 -8.00 -7.49 15.08
N ASN A 193 -6.89 -7.29 14.39
CA ASN A 193 -6.87 -6.90 12.99
C ASN A 193 -6.75 -8.18 12.17
N ASN A 194 -7.86 -8.61 11.57
CA ASN A 194 -7.95 -9.86 10.82
C ASN A 194 -7.05 -9.86 9.58
N ARG A 195 -6.51 -11.03 9.25
CA ARG A 195 -5.66 -11.27 8.09
C ARG A 195 -6.44 -11.08 6.79
N LEU A 196 -5.83 -10.42 5.82
CA LEU A 196 -6.41 -10.10 4.51
C LEU A 196 -5.52 -10.59 3.36
N ALA A 197 -6.16 -10.96 2.24
CA ALA A 197 -5.54 -11.11 0.93
C ALA A 197 -5.79 -9.84 0.11
N PRO A 198 -4.78 -9.22 -0.52
CA PRO A 198 -4.93 -7.94 -1.23
C PRO A 198 -5.81 -7.96 -2.48
N THR A 199 -6.10 -9.10 -3.03
CA THR A 199 -7.08 -9.40 -4.11
C THR A 199 -7.18 -8.34 -5.22
N ALA A 200 -6.04 -7.88 -5.76
CA ALA A 200 -6.05 -7.03 -6.95
C ALA A 200 -6.84 -7.68 -8.11
N MET A 201 -7.59 -6.89 -8.89
CA MET A 201 -8.42 -7.41 -10.00
C MET A 201 -7.56 -8.15 -11.02
N GLU A 202 -6.40 -7.62 -11.38
CA GLU A 202 -5.37 -8.33 -12.14
C GLU A 202 -4.54 -9.21 -11.19
N PRO A 203 -4.58 -10.56 -11.32
CA PRO A 203 -3.65 -11.44 -10.60
C PRO A 203 -2.20 -11.12 -10.95
N ARG A 204 -1.26 -11.69 -10.19
CA ARG A 204 0.16 -11.56 -10.53
C ARG A 204 0.48 -12.33 -11.81
N ALA A 205 1.31 -11.72 -12.64
CA ALA A 205 1.84 -12.35 -13.85
C ALA A 205 3.25 -11.85 -14.13
N CYS A 206 4.04 -12.64 -14.80
CA CYS A 206 5.38 -12.31 -15.26
C CYS A 206 5.60 -12.91 -16.64
N ASN A 207 6.15 -12.12 -17.58
CA ASN A 207 6.50 -12.57 -18.91
C ASN A 207 7.93 -12.14 -19.21
N VAL A 208 8.82 -13.07 -19.45
CA VAL A 208 10.26 -12.85 -19.58
C VAL A 208 10.74 -13.27 -20.95
N THR A 209 11.56 -12.43 -21.59
CA THR A 209 12.18 -12.75 -22.88
C THR A 209 13.69 -12.59 -22.81
N CYS A 210 14.40 -13.34 -23.63
CA CYS A 210 15.84 -13.23 -23.81
C CYS A 210 16.15 -13.00 -25.28
N ASP A 211 16.87 -11.91 -25.57
CA ASP A 211 17.46 -11.69 -26.90
C ASP A 211 18.73 -12.54 -27.02
N LYS A 212 18.70 -13.53 -27.89
CA LYS A 212 19.79 -14.50 -28.06
C LYS A 212 21.09 -13.88 -28.57
N ALA A 213 21.03 -12.77 -29.31
CA ALA A 213 22.20 -12.14 -29.88
C ALA A 213 22.98 -11.32 -28.82
N SER A 214 22.28 -10.58 -28.01
CA SER A 214 22.87 -9.72 -26.96
C SER A 214 22.95 -10.41 -25.59
N GLY A 215 22.17 -11.47 -25.38
CA GLY A 215 21.95 -12.10 -24.08
C GLY A 215 21.12 -11.23 -23.13
N ARG A 216 20.43 -10.21 -23.66
CA ARG A 216 19.62 -9.28 -22.87
C ARG A 216 18.29 -9.88 -22.46
N ILE A 217 17.99 -9.83 -21.17
CA ILE A 217 16.75 -10.31 -20.58
C ILE A 217 15.81 -9.11 -20.35
N THR A 218 14.57 -9.22 -20.81
CA THR A 218 13.51 -8.25 -20.54
C THR A 218 12.39 -8.91 -19.77
N VAL A 219 12.06 -8.35 -18.60
CA VAL A 219 10.96 -8.78 -17.73
C VAL A 219 9.79 -7.83 -17.92
N TYR A 220 8.66 -8.34 -18.36
CA TYR A 220 7.38 -7.63 -18.39
C TYR A 220 6.57 -8.08 -17.19
N GLN A 221 6.31 -7.16 -16.26
CA GLN A 221 5.60 -7.48 -15.02
C GLN A 221 4.90 -6.26 -14.46
N GLY A 222 3.59 -6.37 -14.20
CA GLY A 222 2.86 -5.36 -13.45
C GLY A 222 3.44 -5.21 -12.05
N CYS A 223 4.06 -4.06 -11.76
CA CYS A 223 4.73 -3.81 -10.48
C CYS A 223 4.53 -2.35 -10.01
N GLN A 224 4.87 -2.08 -8.75
CA GLN A 224 4.83 -0.74 -8.17
C GLN A 224 6.14 0.04 -8.31
N GLY A 225 7.18 -0.56 -8.92
CA GLY A 225 8.48 0.09 -9.15
C GLY A 225 9.42 -0.78 -9.98
N ALA A 226 9.59 -0.43 -11.26
CA ALA A 226 10.39 -1.22 -12.20
C ALA A 226 11.87 -1.29 -11.80
N HIS A 227 12.45 -0.18 -11.33
CA HIS A 227 13.84 -0.15 -10.85
C HIS A 227 14.04 -0.97 -9.58
N SER A 228 13.14 -0.82 -8.60
CA SER A 228 13.18 -1.61 -7.36
C SER A 228 13.05 -3.11 -7.65
N LEU A 229 12.19 -3.50 -8.59
CA LEU A 229 12.06 -4.90 -9.01
C LEU A 229 13.35 -5.39 -9.69
N ARG A 230 13.92 -4.60 -10.61
CA ARG A 230 15.18 -4.90 -11.29
C ARG A 230 16.33 -5.14 -10.31
N GLU A 231 16.50 -4.26 -9.34
CA GLU A 231 17.54 -4.38 -8.32
C GLU A 231 17.40 -5.64 -7.46
N ARG A 232 16.16 -6.02 -7.11
CA ARG A 232 15.90 -7.24 -6.34
C ARG A 232 16.18 -8.49 -7.16
N ILE A 233 15.85 -8.51 -8.45
CA ILE A 233 16.21 -9.61 -9.37
C ILE A 233 17.74 -9.77 -9.44
N LEU A 234 18.48 -8.67 -9.59
CA LEU A 234 19.95 -8.68 -9.63
C LEU A 234 20.61 -9.17 -8.33
N LYS A 235 19.95 -8.99 -7.19
CA LYS A 235 20.40 -9.55 -5.90
C LYS A 235 20.12 -11.04 -5.75
N THR A 236 19.25 -11.60 -6.58
CA THR A 236 18.77 -12.99 -6.49
C THR A 236 19.39 -13.89 -7.57
N ILE A 237 19.60 -13.35 -8.75
CA ILE A 237 20.15 -14.09 -9.89
C ILE A 237 21.36 -13.33 -10.43
N ASP A 238 22.45 -14.05 -10.68
CA ASP A 238 23.65 -13.49 -11.30
C ASP A 238 23.37 -13.13 -12.78
N ILE A 239 23.09 -11.87 -13.03
CA ILE A 239 22.86 -11.27 -14.34
C ILE A 239 23.66 -9.96 -14.41
N ASP A 240 24.38 -9.74 -15.52
CA ASP A 240 25.01 -8.44 -15.79
C ASP A 240 23.93 -7.33 -15.74
N PRO A 241 24.10 -6.30 -14.88
CA PRO A 241 23.13 -5.21 -14.78
C PRO A 241 22.79 -4.55 -16.13
N GLY A 242 23.73 -4.44 -17.05
CA GLY A 242 23.49 -3.90 -18.40
C GLY A 242 22.59 -4.80 -19.29
N LYS A 243 22.41 -6.04 -18.91
CA LYS A 243 21.61 -7.03 -19.65
C LYS A 243 20.23 -7.29 -19.07
N LEU A 244 19.84 -6.65 -17.98
CA LEU A 244 18.52 -6.79 -17.40
C LEU A 244 17.68 -5.52 -17.60
N LYS A 245 16.54 -5.67 -18.25
CA LYS A 245 15.51 -4.64 -18.42
C LYS A 245 14.23 -5.08 -17.74
N VAL A 246 13.53 -4.14 -17.08
CA VAL A 246 12.18 -4.36 -16.55
C VAL A 246 11.23 -3.36 -17.18
N ILE A 247 10.08 -3.85 -17.63
CA ILE A 247 8.97 -3.05 -18.16
C ILE A 247 7.71 -3.40 -17.36
N SER A 248 7.13 -2.38 -16.72
CA SER A 248 5.81 -2.49 -16.11
C SER A 248 4.77 -1.95 -17.10
N PRO A 249 3.92 -2.81 -17.68
CA PRO A 249 2.83 -2.37 -18.56
C PRO A 249 1.70 -1.73 -17.75
N ASP A 250 0.49 -1.67 -18.29
CA ASP A 250 -0.70 -1.31 -17.50
C ASP A 250 -0.89 -2.29 -16.34
N VAL A 251 -1.30 -1.79 -15.18
CA VAL A 251 -1.43 -2.58 -13.95
C VAL A 251 -2.84 -2.49 -13.39
N GLY A 252 -3.50 -3.63 -13.24
CA GLY A 252 -4.87 -3.77 -12.76
C GLY A 252 -5.00 -3.84 -11.24
N GLY A 253 -4.37 -2.86 -10.54
CA GLY A 253 -4.32 -2.80 -9.08
C GLY A 253 -3.08 -3.46 -8.50
N ALA A 254 -2.63 -2.97 -7.34
CA ALA A 254 -1.45 -3.50 -6.66
C ALA A 254 -1.59 -3.51 -5.12
N PHE A 255 -1.98 -2.41 -4.49
CA PHE A 255 -2.30 -2.26 -3.06
C PHE A 255 -1.22 -2.70 -2.07
N GLY A 256 0.05 -2.76 -2.50
CA GLY A 256 1.20 -3.27 -1.77
C GLY A 256 1.75 -4.58 -2.34
N LEU A 257 0.88 -5.50 -2.77
CA LEU A 257 1.22 -6.84 -3.26
C LEU A 257 2.28 -6.87 -4.37
N LYS A 258 2.20 -5.95 -5.34
CA LYS A 258 3.06 -5.94 -6.53
C LYS A 258 4.32 -5.05 -6.36
N PHE A 259 4.66 -4.64 -5.14
CA PHE A 259 5.89 -3.88 -4.86
C PHE A 259 7.12 -4.78 -4.72
N PHE A 260 6.95 -6.02 -4.32
CA PHE A 260 8.00 -6.94 -3.91
C PHE A 260 8.34 -7.97 -4.99
N LEU A 261 9.62 -8.43 -5.00
CA LEU A 261 10.02 -9.58 -5.79
C LEU A 261 9.43 -10.85 -5.15
N GLN A 262 8.89 -11.73 -5.97
CA GLN A 262 8.29 -12.99 -5.52
C GLN A 262 8.92 -14.19 -6.23
N CYS A 263 8.74 -15.38 -5.65
CA CYS A 263 9.37 -16.64 -6.06
C CYS A 263 9.16 -16.92 -7.55
N GLU A 264 7.97 -16.71 -8.04
CA GLU A 264 7.59 -17.04 -9.42
C GLU A 264 8.36 -16.18 -10.45
N THR A 265 8.59 -14.92 -10.12
CA THR A 265 9.40 -14.02 -10.96
C THR A 265 10.86 -14.49 -11.02
N VAL A 266 11.42 -14.92 -9.88
CA VAL A 266 12.79 -15.45 -9.80
C VAL A 266 12.92 -16.66 -10.72
N VAL A 267 12.00 -17.62 -10.60
CA VAL A 267 12.03 -18.85 -11.40
C VAL A 267 11.82 -18.56 -12.88
N ALA A 268 10.90 -17.66 -13.24
CA ALA A 268 10.65 -17.28 -14.63
C ALA A 268 11.87 -16.63 -15.29
N VAL A 269 12.56 -15.73 -14.57
CA VAL A 269 13.80 -15.09 -15.06
C VAL A 269 14.92 -16.12 -15.21
N PHE A 270 15.09 -17.00 -14.24
CA PHE A 270 16.07 -18.08 -14.28
C PHE A 270 15.81 -19.02 -15.47
N ALA A 271 14.57 -19.50 -15.63
CA ALA A 271 14.18 -20.41 -16.71
C ALA A 271 14.39 -19.78 -18.10
N CYS A 272 14.08 -18.49 -18.24
CA CYS A 272 14.34 -17.76 -19.49
C CYS A 272 15.83 -17.63 -19.78
N LYS A 273 16.66 -17.32 -18.76
CA LYS A 273 18.12 -17.23 -18.86
C LYS A 273 18.73 -18.56 -19.31
N GLU A 274 18.28 -19.66 -18.70
CA GLU A 274 18.81 -21.00 -18.97
C GLU A 274 18.41 -21.52 -20.35
N THR A 275 17.13 -21.41 -20.72
CA THR A 275 16.59 -22.00 -21.94
C THR A 275 16.73 -21.13 -23.19
N GLY A 276 16.91 -19.80 -22.99
CA GLY A 276 16.87 -18.82 -24.08
C GLY A 276 15.51 -18.72 -24.78
N ARG A 277 14.43 -19.19 -24.13
CA ARG A 277 13.04 -19.13 -24.63
C ARG A 277 12.23 -18.11 -23.82
N PRO A 278 11.22 -17.47 -24.44
CA PRO A 278 10.28 -16.65 -23.68
C PRO A 278 9.51 -17.48 -22.67
N VAL A 279 9.42 -17.02 -21.42
CA VAL A 279 8.75 -17.71 -20.32
C VAL A 279 7.62 -16.84 -19.78
N LYS A 280 6.42 -17.39 -19.68
CA LYS A 280 5.24 -16.76 -19.13
C LYS A 280 4.72 -17.54 -17.93
N TRP A 281 4.43 -16.82 -16.85
CA TRP A 281 3.65 -17.30 -15.73
C TRP A 281 2.52 -16.30 -15.46
N SER A 282 1.33 -16.81 -15.19
CA SER A 282 0.17 -16.02 -14.78
C SER A 282 -0.61 -16.81 -13.75
N ALA A 283 -0.82 -16.22 -12.58
CA ALA A 283 -1.60 -16.85 -11.52
C ALA A 283 -3.08 -16.87 -11.87
N ASP A 284 -3.76 -17.97 -11.58
CA ASP A 284 -5.20 -17.94 -11.43
C ASP A 284 -5.61 -17.42 -10.05
N ARG A 285 -6.91 -17.19 -9.82
CA ARG A 285 -7.36 -16.57 -8.56
C ARG A 285 -7.14 -17.47 -7.35
N SER A 286 -7.32 -18.77 -7.50
CA SER A 286 -7.08 -19.73 -6.42
C SER A 286 -5.60 -19.80 -6.05
N GLU A 287 -4.71 -19.82 -7.07
CA GLU A 287 -3.27 -19.73 -6.86
C GLU A 287 -2.89 -18.43 -6.15
N SER A 288 -3.54 -17.28 -6.52
CA SER A 288 -3.31 -16.00 -5.87
C SER A 288 -3.63 -16.04 -4.38
N PHE A 289 -4.74 -16.63 -3.96
CA PHE A 289 -5.08 -16.76 -2.53
C PHE A 289 -4.04 -17.57 -1.75
N LEU A 290 -3.44 -18.59 -2.37
CA LEU A 290 -2.46 -19.47 -1.74
C LEU A 290 -1.03 -18.91 -1.73
N SER A 291 -0.73 -17.90 -2.56
CA SER A 291 0.65 -17.46 -2.78
C SER A 291 0.88 -15.96 -2.73
N ASP A 292 -0.15 -15.14 -2.83
CA ASP A 292 -0.01 -13.70 -2.70
C ASP A 292 0.29 -13.33 -1.24
N LEU A 293 1.23 -12.38 -1.03
CA LEU A 293 1.52 -11.89 0.30
C LEU A 293 0.24 -11.31 0.94
N HIS A 294 -0.08 -11.77 2.15
CA HIS A 294 -1.21 -11.27 2.91
C HIS A 294 -0.91 -9.94 3.61
N GLY A 295 -1.91 -9.31 4.20
CA GLY A 295 -1.78 -8.10 5.00
C GLY A 295 -2.43 -8.21 6.37
N ARG A 296 -2.14 -7.23 7.26
CA ARG A 296 -2.68 -7.13 8.63
C ARG A 296 -2.21 -8.26 9.56
N ASP A 297 -3.15 -8.93 10.25
CA ASP A 297 -2.95 -10.06 11.17
C ASP A 297 -2.22 -9.68 12.47
N HIS A 298 -2.80 -8.72 13.19
CA HIS A 298 -2.30 -8.28 14.49
C HIS A 298 -3.29 -8.60 15.60
N VAL A 299 -2.80 -9.11 16.72
CA VAL A 299 -3.50 -9.17 18.00
C VAL A 299 -2.88 -8.14 18.92
N SER A 300 -3.70 -7.22 19.44
CA SER A 300 -3.20 -6.08 20.20
C SER A 300 -3.96 -5.91 21.50
N HIS A 301 -3.21 -5.71 22.60
CA HIS A 301 -3.72 -5.22 23.87
C HIS A 301 -3.27 -3.79 24.07
N ALA A 302 -4.19 -2.88 24.43
CA ALA A 302 -3.84 -1.51 24.72
C ALA A 302 -4.60 -0.95 25.93
N GLU A 303 -3.95 -0.01 26.62
CA GLU A 303 -4.51 0.68 27.76
C GLU A 303 -4.30 2.20 27.62
N LEU A 304 -5.30 2.96 28.04
CA LEU A 304 -5.30 4.41 28.07
C LEU A 304 -5.49 4.89 29.51
N ALA A 305 -4.56 5.69 29.99
CA ALA A 305 -4.62 6.37 31.29
C ALA A 305 -5.21 7.78 31.11
N LEU A 306 -6.20 8.13 31.94
CA LEU A 306 -6.86 9.43 31.89
C LEU A 306 -6.90 10.06 33.31
N ASP A 307 -7.01 11.39 33.35
CA ASP A 307 -7.37 12.14 34.56
C ASP A 307 -8.90 12.19 34.76
N ASP A 308 -9.33 12.83 35.87
CA ASP A 308 -10.75 12.98 36.21
C ASP A 308 -11.53 13.82 35.17
N GLU A 309 -10.86 14.72 34.46
CA GLU A 309 -11.44 15.52 33.38
C GLU A 309 -11.47 14.81 32.03
N GLY A 310 -10.91 13.59 31.93
CA GLY A 310 -10.84 12.81 30.69
C GLY A 310 -9.70 13.24 29.74
N ARG A 311 -8.64 13.91 30.25
CA ARG A 311 -7.43 14.18 29.48
C ARG A 311 -6.58 12.92 29.40
N PHE A 312 -6.03 12.65 28.23
CA PHE A 312 -5.16 11.50 28.01
C PHE A 312 -3.77 11.78 28.60
N LEU A 313 -3.35 10.91 29.49
CA LEU A 313 -2.07 11.00 30.21
C LEU A 313 -1.01 10.09 29.63
N ALA A 314 -1.39 8.86 29.28
CA ALA A 314 -0.50 7.88 28.67
C ALA A 314 -1.27 6.83 27.90
N VAL A 315 -0.60 6.23 26.91
CA VAL A 315 -1.03 4.99 26.24
C VAL A 315 0.09 3.96 26.34
N ARG A 316 -0.27 2.72 26.63
CA ARG A 316 0.63 1.58 26.48
C ARG A 316 -0.05 0.49 25.68
N ALA A 317 0.73 -0.22 24.84
CA ALA A 317 0.22 -1.30 24.03
C ALA A 317 1.24 -2.42 23.84
N THR A 318 0.71 -3.64 23.71
CA THR A 318 1.44 -4.81 23.20
C THR A 318 0.80 -5.23 21.90
N ILE A 319 1.59 -5.28 20.83
CA ILE A 319 1.16 -5.66 19.48
C ILE A 319 1.88 -6.96 19.12
N ILE A 320 1.11 -8.02 18.89
CA ILE A 320 1.62 -9.30 18.42
C ILE A 320 1.25 -9.42 16.95
N ALA A 321 2.26 -9.37 16.08
CA ALA A 321 2.08 -9.40 14.65
C ALA A 321 2.51 -10.74 14.06
N ASN A 322 1.63 -11.38 13.34
CA ASN A 322 1.90 -12.57 12.54
C ASN A 322 2.61 -12.17 11.25
N ILE A 323 3.83 -12.64 11.01
CA ILE A 323 4.57 -12.35 9.77
C ILE A 323 4.51 -13.50 8.75
N GLY A 324 3.79 -14.58 9.07
CA GLY A 324 3.74 -15.79 8.26
C GLY A 324 5.02 -16.63 8.33
N ALA A 325 5.23 -17.50 7.35
CA ALA A 325 6.30 -18.47 7.37
C ALA A 325 7.70 -17.91 7.08
N TYR A 326 7.79 -16.72 6.49
CA TYR A 326 9.05 -16.08 6.10
C TYR A 326 8.98 -14.57 6.28
N CYS A 327 10.15 -13.95 6.46
CA CYS A 327 10.27 -12.50 6.40
C CYS A 327 10.14 -12.05 4.94
N SER A 328 9.03 -11.45 4.59
CA SER A 328 8.91 -10.72 3.35
C SER A 328 9.71 -9.40 3.39
N GLN A 329 9.71 -8.63 2.30
CA GLN A 329 10.65 -7.52 2.14
C GLN A 329 10.34 -6.30 3.01
N ALA A 330 9.11 -6.17 3.54
CA ALA A 330 8.76 -5.17 4.53
C ALA A 330 7.93 -5.73 5.70
N GLY A 331 7.52 -7.01 5.67
CA GLY A 331 6.61 -7.62 6.65
C GLY A 331 6.95 -7.36 8.10
N PRO A 332 8.19 -7.60 8.58
CA PRO A 332 8.58 -7.30 9.96
C PRO A 332 8.57 -5.81 10.32
N ILE A 333 8.67 -4.93 9.30
CA ILE A 333 8.73 -3.48 9.50
C ILE A 333 7.31 -2.87 9.63
N ILE A 334 6.30 -3.48 9.02
CA ILE A 334 4.92 -2.95 8.97
C ILE A 334 4.33 -2.74 10.37
N PRO A 335 4.33 -3.71 11.30
CA PRO A 335 3.77 -3.50 12.64
C PRO A 335 4.55 -2.46 13.43
N TRP A 336 5.87 -2.42 13.28
CA TRP A 336 6.72 -1.39 13.88
C TRP A 336 6.39 0.00 13.35
N PHE A 337 6.23 0.14 12.02
CA PHE A 337 5.89 1.41 11.37
C PHE A 337 4.49 1.90 11.79
N GLY A 338 3.54 0.98 11.98
CA GLY A 338 2.23 1.27 12.56
C GLY A 338 2.31 1.75 14.01
N ALA A 339 3.15 1.12 14.83
CA ALA A 339 3.28 1.44 16.26
C ALA A 339 3.69 2.90 16.51
N CYS A 340 4.46 3.53 15.62
CA CYS A 340 4.81 4.93 15.75
C CYS A 340 3.62 5.89 15.60
N MET A 341 2.46 5.41 15.13
CA MET A 341 1.22 6.18 14.96
C MET A 341 0.18 5.92 16.06
N THR A 342 0.53 5.18 17.11
CA THR A 342 -0.39 4.76 18.19
C THR A 342 -1.02 5.93 18.95
N THR A 343 -0.43 7.13 18.95
CA THR A 343 -1.03 8.31 19.56
C THR A 343 -2.17 8.91 18.74
N GLY A 344 -2.31 8.54 17.47
CA GLY A 344 -3.28 9.13 16.56
C GLY A 344 -3.14 10.64 16.50
N VAL A 345 -4.27 11.34 16.48
CA VAL A 345 -4.38 12.82 16.46
C VAL A 345 -4.36 13.47 17.85
N TYR A 346 -4.06 12.68 18.88
CA TYR A 346 -4.20 13.11 20.27
C TYR A 346 -2.87 13.54 20.89
N ALA A 347 -2.93 14.58 21.74
CA ALA A 347 -1.82 15.08 22.52
C ALA A 347 -1.56 14.15 23.74
N ILE A 348 -1.03 12.97 23.49
CA ILE A 348 -0.69 11.97 24.52
C ILE A 348 0.79 12.16 24.91
N PRO A 349 1.09 12.59 26.13
CA PRO A 349 2.48 12.96 26.51
C PRO A 349 3.39 11.77 26.76
N VAL A 350 2.85 10.61 27.15
CA VAL A 350 3.64 9.43 27.49
C VAL A 350 3.14 8.20 26.75
N VAL A 351 4.06 7.44 26.18
CA VAL A 351 3.76 6.24 25.39
C VAL A 351 4.72 5.12 25.74
N TRP A 352 4.20 3.88 25.78
CA TRP A 352 4.99 2.67 25.73
C TRP A 352 4.32 1.66 24.82
N VAL A 353 5.01 1.24 23.76
CA VAL A 353 4.52 0.21 22.83
C VAL A 353 5.56 -0.89 22.68
N ASP A 354 5.14 -2.14 22.84
CA ASP A 354 5.89 -3.37 22.65
C ASP A 354 5.35 -4.10 21.42
N VAL A 355 6.16 -4.23 20.38
CA VAL A 355 5.79 -4.90 19.11
C VAL A 355 6.58 -6.20 19.00
N ARG A 356 5.87 -7.33 18.92
CA ARG A 356 6.45 -8.67 18.77
C ARG A 356 6.04 -9.25 17.42
N THR A 357 7.02 -9.70 16.65
CA THR A 357 6.80 -10.39 15.37
C THR A 357 6.96 -11.89 15.54
N ILE A 358 5.95 -12.65 15.15
CA ILE A 358 5.86 -14.09 15.33
C ILE A 358 5.77 -14.78 13.97
N VAL A 359 6.56 -15.84 13.81
CA VAL A 359 6.54 -16.72 12.63
C VAL A 359 5.44 -17.76 12.79
N THR A 360 4.70 -18.05 11.72
CA THR A 360 3.63 -19.07 11.69
C THR A 360 3.66 -19.85 10.38
N ASN A 361 2.95 -20.97 10.32
CA ASN A 361 2.82 -21.79 9.10
C ASN A 361 1.73 -21.25 8.15
N THR A 362 1.83 -19.97 7.80
CA THR A 362 0.90 -19.29 6.89
C THR A 362 1.65 -18.54 5.81
N VAL A 363 0.97 -18.12 4.75
CA VAL A 363 1.53 -17.25 3.72
C VAL A 363 2.22 -16.04 4.40
N PRO A 364 3.39 -15.59 3.94
CA PRO A 364 4.05 -14.41 4.49
C PRO A 364 3.16 -13.16 4.43
N VAL A 365 3.29 -12.31 5.45
CA VAL A 365 2.57 -11.03 5.53
C VAL A 365 3.49 -9.90 5.07
N ASP A 366 2.94 -8.95 4.31
CA ASP A 366 3.63 -7.73 3.92
C ASP A 366 2.66 -6.54 3.82
N ALA A 367 3.08 -5.47 3.16
CA ALA A 367 2.31 -4.26 3.02
C ALA A 367 0.98 -4.50 2.30
N TYR A 368 -0.11 -4.13 2.94
CA TYR A 368 -1.43 -3.94 2.37
C TYR A 368 -1.86 -2.51 2.64
N ARG A 369 -2.51 -1.85 1.70
CA ARG A 369 -2.91 -0.43 1.67
C ARG A 369 -3.08 0.17 3.06
N GLY A 370 -2.22 1.14 3.41
CA GLY A 370 -2.12 1.73 4.76
C GLY A 370 -0.99 1.16 5.63
N ALA A 371 -0.62 -0.13 5.47
CA ALA A 371 0.60 -0.77 6.03
C ALA A 371 0.95 -0.33 7.46
N GLY A 372 0.21 -0.79 8.46
CA GLY A 372 0.40 -0.49 9.88
C GLY A 372 -0.40 0.71 10.39
N ARG A 373 -0.74 1.70 9.55
CA ARG A 373 -1.51 2.88 9.99
C ARG A 373 -3.00 2.58 10.22
N PRO A 374 -3.68 1.77 9.38
CA PRO A 374 -5.04 1.32 9.69
C PRO A 374 -5.13 0.54 11.00
N GLU A 375 -4.13 -0.30 11.28
CA GLU A 375 -4.05 -1.08 12.52
C GLU A 375 -3.88 -0.16 13.74
N ALA A 376 -3.02 0.85 13.65
CA ALA A 376 -2.82 1.84 14.70
C ALA A 376 -4.06 2.72 14.92
N ALA A 377 -4.69 3.20 13.84
CA ALA A 377 -5.92 3.98 13.92
C ALA A 377 -7.07 3.15 14.51
N TYR A 378 -7.19 1.89 14.11
CA TYR A 378 -8.18 0.98 14.68
C TYR A 378 -7.97 0.83 16.19
N LEU A 379 -6.74 0.58 16.63
CA LEU A 379 -6.42 0.40 18.04
C LEU A 379 -6.80 1.63 18.88
N ILE A 380 -6.29 2.81 18.51
CA ILE A 380 -6.50 4.03 19.30
C ILE A 380 -7.97 4.50 19.26
N GLU A 381 -8.64 4.48 18.10
CA GLU A 381 -10.01 4.95 17.95
C GLU A 381 -11.03 4.03 18.63
N ARG A 382 -10.76 2.72 18.67
CA ARG A 382 -11.53 1.76 19.45
C ARG A 382 -11.35 1.98 20.96
N LEU A 383 -10.12 2.25 21.39
CA LEU A 383 -9.79 2.51 22.79
C LEU A 383 -10.43 3.81 23.29
N VAL A 384 -10.37 4.88 22.48
CA VAL A 384 -11.01 6.18 22.79
C VAL A 384 -12.54 6.07 22.84
N ASP A 385 -13.17 5.37 21.90
CA ASP A 385 -14.62 5.15 21.91
C ASP A 385 -15.07 4.33 23.13
N LYS A 386 -14.29 3.30 23.50
CA LYS A 386 -14.53 2.50 24.70
C LYS A 386 -14.38 3.37 25.96
N ALA A 387 -13.36 4.21 26.03
CA ALA A 387 -13.14 5.11 27.18
C ALA A 387 -14.31 6.08 27.35
N ALA A 388 -14.79 6.70 26.28
CA ALA A 388 -15.96 7.57 26.33
C ALA A 388 -17.19 6.86 26.90
N ARG A 389 -17.49 5.65 26.41
CA ARG A 389 -18.62 4.86 26.88
C ARG A 389 -18.49 4.41 28.33
N GLN A 390 -17.30 3.95 28.72
CA GLN A 390 -17.04 3.43 30.09
C GLN A 390 -17.13 4.54 31.14
N LEU A 391 -16.69 5.75 30.78
CA LEU A 391 -16.68 6.90 31.67
C LEU A 391 -17.98 7.74 31.58
N GLY A 392 -18.91 7.38 30.68
CA GLY A 392 -20.13 8.15 30.45
C GLY A 392 -19.91 9.53 29.85
N LEU A 393 -18.77 9.74 29.15
CA LEU A 393 -18.42 10.96 28.46
C LEU A 393 -18.94 10.97 27.02
N ASP A 394 -19.24 12.15 26.49
CA ASP A 394 -19.58 12.30 25.08
C ASP A 394 -18.37 11.94 24.20
N ARG A 395 -18.59 11.15 23.16
CA ARG A 395 -17.54 10.62 22.28
C ARG A 395 -16.86 11.70 21.45
N VAL A 396 -17.60 12.73 21.07
CA VAL A 396 -17.09 13.89 20.32
C VAL A 396 -16.27 14.77 21.26
N GLU A 397 -16.81 15.07 22.43
CA GLU A 397 -16.17 15.97 23.40
C GLU A 397 -14.88 15.37 23.97
N LEU A 398 -14.83 14.05 24.20
CA LEU A 398 -13.60 13.39 24.63
C LEU A 398 -12.48 13.53 23.59
N ARG A 399 -12.79 13.40 22.30
CA ARG A 399 -11.82 13.61 21.22
C ARG A 399 -11.38 15.07 21.13
N ARG A 400 -12.32 16.00 21.11
CA ARG A 400 -12.08 17.45 21.07
C ARG A 400 -11.09 17.91 22.15
N ARG A 401 -11.29 17.45 23.38
CA ARG A 401 -10.48 17.78 24.54
C ARG A 401 -9.02 17.37 24.41
N ASN A 402 -8.76 16.31 23.66
CA ASN A 402 -7.46 15.68 23.53
C ASN A 402 -6.78 15.91 22.20
N PHE A 403 -7.40 16.61 21.24
CA PHE A 403 -6.77 16.92 19.95
C PHE A 403 -5.52 17.79 20.10
N ILE A 404 -4.50 17.49 19.29
CA ILE A 404 -3.39 18.41 19.03
C ILE A 404 -3.98 19.68 18.39
N GLN A 405 -3.70 20.83 18.97
CA GLN A 405 -4.27 22.10 18.52
C GLN A 405 -3.45 22.71 17.38
N PRO A 406 -4.05 23.45 16.42
CA PRO A 406 -3.35 24.05 15.27
C PRO A 406 -2.10 24.85 15.63
N LYS A 407 -2.12 25.56 16.76
CA LYS A 407 -0.98 26.37 17.26
C LYS A 407 0.21 25.54 17.78
N GLN A 408 0.05 24.22 17.92
CA GLN A 408 1.09 23.32 18.41
C GLN A 408 1.93 22.72 17.28
N PHE A 409 1.51 22.87 16.02
CA PHE A 409 2.28 22.37 14.88
C PHE A 409 3.52 23.26 14.57
N PRO A 410 4.65 22.64 14.16
CA PRO A 410 4.88 21.19 14.09
C PRO A 410 4.87 20.55 15.49
N TYR A 411 4.17 19.41 15.63
CA TYR A 411 3.97 18.71 16.90
C TYR A 411 4.79 17.43 17.00
N ARG A 412 5.70 17.39 18.01
CA ARG A 412 6.48 16.18 18.31
C ARG A 412 5.67 15.22 19.15
N THR A 413 5.32 14.05 18.57
CA THR A 413 4.63 12.98 19.30
C THR A 413 5.55 12.26 20.28
N ALA A 414 5.00 11.60 21.30
CA ALA A 414 5.76 10.78 22.23
C ALA A 414 6.40 9.53 21.58
N THR A 415 5.95 9.14 20.37
CA THR A 415 6.57 8.12 19.53
C THR A 415 7.68 8.65 18.64
N GLY A 416 7.98 9.94 18.70
CA GLY A 416 9.09 10.56 18.00
C GLY A 416 8.80 11.01 16.56
N ARG A 417 7.54 11.22 16.18
CA ARG A 417 7.14 11.78 14.87
C ARG A 417 6.82 13.26 15.00
N ASP A 418 7.18 14.03 13.97
CA ASP A 418 6.89 15.46 13.89
C ASP A 418 5.72 15.68 12.92
N TYR A 419 4.50 15.84 13.43
CA TYR A 419 3.34 16.16 12.61
C TYR A 419 3.46 17.59 12.07
N ASP A 420 3.25 17.77 10.78
CA ASP A 420 3.56 19.00 10.05
C ASP A 420 2.48 20.07 10.12
N SER A 421 1.21 19.69 9.97
CA SER A 421 0.06 20.62 9.98
C SER A 421 -1.26 19.87 10.19
N GLY A 422 -2.33 20.58 10.64
CA GLY A 422 -3.66 20.01 10.79
C GLY A 422 -4.66 20.97 11.44
N GLU A 423 -5.96 20.77 11.15
CA GLU A 423 -7.11 21.49 11.74
C GLU A 423 -8.16 20.50 12.25
N TYR A 424 -7.78 19.60 13.14
CA TYR A 424 -8.55 18.40 13.54
C TYR A 424 -9.96 18.70 14.03
N GLU A 425 -10.12 19.70 14.89
CA GLU A 425 -11.42 20.09 15.43
C GLU A 425 -12.37 20.61 14.34
N ARG A 426 -11.87 21.43 13.42
CA ARG A 426 -12.68 22.00 12.34
C ARG A 426 -13.16 20.93 11.36
N ILE A 427 -12.30 19.97 11.03
CA ILE A 427 -12.62 18.83 10.17
C ILE A 427 -13.70 17.97 10.85
N MET A 428 -13.52 17.65 12.13
CA MET A 428 -14.52 16.89 12.87
C MET A 428 -15.88 17.62 12.90
N ASP A 429 -15.92 18.90 13.23
CA ASP A 429 -17.16 19.68 13.31
C ASP A 429 -17.90 19.73 11.97
N SER A 430 -17.16 19.94 10.88
CA SER A 430 -17.72 19.92 9.53
C SER A 430 -18.30 18.57 9.18
N THR A 431 -17.58 17.47 9.47
CA THR A 431 -18.03 16.11 9.21
C THR A 431 -19.29 15.77 10.01
N LEU A 432 -19.31 16.09 11.30
CA LEU A 432 -20.46 15.86 12.20
C LEU A 432 -21.70 16.64 11.73
N SER A 433 -21.52 17.89 11.29
CA SER A 433 -22.61 18.71 10.76
C SER A 433 -23.23 18.07 9.51
N ARG A 434 -22.42 17.62 8.54
CA ARG A 434 -22.88 16.97 7.30
C ARG A 434 -23.49 15.59 7.57
N ALA A 435 -22.96 14.85 8.53
CA ALA A 435 -23.53 13.58 8.97
C ALA A 435 -24.86 13.74 9.75
N ASP A 436 -25.27 14.99 10.02
CA ASP A 436 -26.44 15.28 10.85
C ASP A 436 -26.41 14.55 12.20
N TRP A 437 -25.24 14.60 12.85
CA TRP A 437 -24.96 13.90 14.10
C TRP A 437 -25.98 14.22 15.20
N GLN A 438 -26.37 15.48 15.34
CA GLN A 438 -27.28 15.94 16.38
C GLN A 438 -28.69 15.34 16.29
N ASN A 439 -29.18 15.05 15.08
CA ASN A 439 -30.50 14.43 14.87
C ASN A 439 -30.47 12.90 14.85
N PHE A 440 -29.33 12.27 15.11
CA PHE A 440 -29.20 10.81 15.08
C PHE A 440 -30.19 10.10 16.05
N GLY A 441 -30.45 10.69 17.23
CA GLY A 441 -31.42 10.11 18.18
C GLY A 441 -32.81 9.90 17.60
N LYS A 442 -33.29 10.80 16.74
CA LYS A 442 -34.59 10.65 16.05
C LYS A 442 -34.58 9.49 15.07
N ARG A 443 -33.48 9.35 14.30
CA ARG A 443 -33.32 8.25 13.33
C ARG A 443 -33.21 6.90 14.02
N ARG A 444 -32.48 6.83 15.14
CA ARG A 444 -32.40 5.61 15.98
C ARG A 444 -33.76 5.19 16.51
N ALA A 445 -34.57 6.15 17.00
CA ALA A 445 -35.91 5.88 17.50
C ALA A 445 -36.85 5.33 16.40
N ALA A 446 -36.74 5.88 15.18
CA ALA A 446 -37.52 5.39 14.05
C ALA A 446 -37.15 3.93 13.66
N SER A 447 -35.84 3.61 13.61
CA SER A 447 -35.37 2.24 13.35
C SER A 447 -35.80 1.27 14.45
N ALA A 448 -35.77 1.69 15.72
CA ALA A 448 -36.20 0.88 16.83
C ALA A 448 -37.71 0.55 16.74
N GLN A 449 -38.55 1.48 16.28
CA GLN A 449 -39.99 1.23 16.03
C GLN A 449 -40.18 0.21 14.89
N ALA A 450 -39.24 0.14 13.94
CA ALA A 450 -39.23 -0.86 12.86
C ALA A 450 -38.57 -2.19 13.28
N GLY A 451 -38.19 -2.37 14.55
CA GLY A 451 -37.52 -3.57 15.04
C GLY A 451 -36.03 -3.68 14.67
N ARG A 452 -35.41 -2.57 14.20
CA ARG A 452 -34.04 -2.53 13.77
C ARG A 452 -33.11 -1.89 14.83
N LEU A 453 -31.82 -2.25 14.82
CA LEU A 453 -30.81 -1.66 15.69
C LEU A 453 -29.97 -0.66 14.89
N ARG A 454 -30.07 0.62 15.20
CA ARG A 454 -29.33 1.67 14.49
C ARG A 454 -28.20 2.24 15.34
N GLY A 455 -27.03 2.41 14.72
CA GLY A 455 -25.84 2.94 15.37
C GLY A 455 -25.11 3.95 14.51
N ILE A 456 -24.36 4.84 15.17
CA ILE A 456 -23.49 5.81 14.55
C ILE A 456 -22.11 5.72 15.16
N GLY A 457 -21.06 5.72 14.32
CA GLY A 457 -19.66 5.65 14.72
C GLY A 457 -18.87 6.83 14.19
N LEU A 458 -17.88 7.22 14.98
CA LEU A 458 -16.92 8.29 14.67
C LEU A 458 -15.52 7.71 14.79
N ALA A 459 -14.64 8.02 13.83
CA ALA A 459 -13.21 7.81 13.93
C ALA A 459 -12.46 9.00 13.34
N TYR A 460 -11.34 9.36 13.96
CA TYR A 460 -10.42 10.34 13.44
C TYR A 460 -9.05 9.71 13.24
N TYR A 461 -8.48 9.80 12.05
CA TYR A 461 -7.19 9.21 11.75
C TYR A 461 -6.14 10.26 11.40
N VAL A 462 -4.88 9.89 11.55
CA VAL A 462 -3.72 10.51 10.94
C VAL A 462 -2.84 9.42 10.35
N GLU A 463 -2.27 9.67 9.20
CA GLU A 463 -1.37 8.77 8.51
C GLU A 463 -0.02 9.43 8.29
N ILE A 464 1.08 8.66 8.36
CA ILE A 464 2.39 9.11 7.90
C ILE A 464 2.62 8.63 6.48
N CYS A 465 2.92 9.54 5.56
CA CYS A 465 3.16 9.29 4.14
C CYS A 465 4.52 9.81 3.69
N SER A 466 5.01 9.32 2.55
CA SER A 466 6.16 9.92 1.84
C SER A 466 7.48 9.91 2.61
N VAL A 467 7.72 8.87 3.42
CA VAL A 467 8.93 8.73 4.24
C VAL A 467 10.05 7.92 3.57
N MET A 468 9.83 7.39 2.37
CA MET A 468 10.78 6.50 1.70
C MET A 468 11.46 7.19 0.53
N GLY A 469 12.79 7.31 0.58
CA GLY A 469 13.65 7.75 -0.51
C GLY A 469 13.30 9.10 -1.12
N GLY A 470 14.01 9.48 -2.17
CA GLY A 470 13.68 10.61 -3.04
C GLY A 470 13.17 10.15 -4.40
N GLU A 471 12.85 11.08 -5.30
CA GLU A 471 12.47 10.75 -6.67
C GLU A 471 13.09 11.72 -7.65
N ASN A 472 13.47 11.21 -8.83
CA ASN A 472 13.97 12.02 -9.93
C ASN A 472 12.87 12.24 -10.96
N ALA A 473 12.80 13.44 -11.53
CA ALA A 473 12.02 13.73 -12.72
C ALA A 473 12.94 14.29 -13.81
N CYS A 474 12.68 13.90 -15.06
CA CYS A 474 13.33 14.48 -16.23
C CYS A 474 12.25 15.00 -17.16
N ILE A 475 12.40 16.23 -17.64
CA ILE A 475 11.44 16.87 -18.55
C ILE A 475 12.22 17.41 -19.76
N GLU A 476 11.72 17.12 -20.95
CA GLU A 476 12.30 17.64 -22.20
C GLU A 476 11.21 17.85 -23.24
N PHE A 477 11.40 18.87 -24.07
CA PHE A 477 10.63 19.05 -25.31
C PHE A 477 11.22 18.17 -26.42
N GLU A 478 10.36 17.54 -27.17
CA GLU A 478 10.73 16.82 -28.38
C GLU A 478 10.62 17.75 -29.60
N GLN A 479 11.31 17.41 -30.70
CA GLN A 479 11.29 18.20 -31.94
C GLN A 479 9.88 18.36 -32.54
N ASN A 480 8.96 17.44 -32.23
CA ASN A 480 7.54 17.52 -32.62
C ASN A 480 6.71 18.45 -31.72
N GLY A 481 7.35 19.13 -30.75
CA GLY A 481 6.71 20.05 -29.81
C GLY A 481 5.92 19.38 -28.67
N ARG A 482 6.01 18.07 -28.49
CA ARG A 482 5.51 17.35 -27.30
C ARG A 482 6.48 17.50 -26.15
N VAL A 483 6.02 17.26 -24.95
CA VAL A 483 6.81 17.26 -23.72
C VAL A 483 6.84 15.87 -23.12
N SER A 484 8.01 15.29 -23.03
CA SER A 484 8.23 14.00 -22.33
C SER A 484 8.61 14.25 -20.88
N VAL A 485 7.88 13.61 -19.96
CA VAL A 485 8.15 13.60 -18.52
C VAL A 485 8.49 12.16 -18.11
N ARG A 486 9.74 11.93 -17.74
CA ARG A 486 10.22 10.63 -17.26
C ARG A 486 10.32 10.64 -15.74
N ILE A 487 9.66 9.69 -15.09
CA ILE A 487 9.62 9.62 -13.63
C ILE A 487 9.55 8.17 -13.14
N GLY A 488 10.24 7.88 -12.03
CA GLY A 488 10.38 6.54 -11.49
C GLY A 488 9.21 6.02 -10.65
N THR A 489 8.24 6.88 -10.27
CA THR A 489 6.98 6.42 -9.68
C THR A 489 6.18 5.60 -10.69
N GLN A 490 5.40 4.62 -10.23
CA GLN A 490 4.65 3.72 -11.10
C GLN A 490 3.15 3.85 -10.90
N SER A 491 2.40 4.02 -11.99
CA SER A 491 0.94 3.97 -11.95
C SER A 491 0.45 2.54 -11.87
N THR A 492 -0.51 2.29 -10.97
CA THR A 492 -1.24 1.02 -10.84
C THR A 492 -2.76 1.25 -10.77
N GLY A 493 -3.21 2.40 -11.35
CA GLY A 493 -4.59 2.86 -11.38
C GLY A 493 -4.85 4.20 -10.70
N GLN A 494 -3.83 4.84 -10.10
CA GLN A 494 -3.98 6.09 -9.33
C GLN A 494 -4.09 7.36 -10.20
N GLY A 495 -4.02 7.26 -11.54
CA GLY A 495 -4.18 8.42 -12.42
C GLY A 495 -2.92 9.30 -12.54
N HIS A 496 -1.74 8.72 -12.44
CA HIS A 496 -0.48 9.49 -12.53
C HIS A 496 -0.30 10.19 -13.87
N GLU A 497 -0.66 9.53 -14.99
CA GLU A 497 -0.54 10.14 -16.32
C GLU A 497 -1.34 11.43 -16.42
N THR A 498 -2.52 11.46 -15.84
CA THR A 498 -3.37 12.66 -15.80
C THR A 498 -2.83 13.70 -14.82
N SER A 499 -2.59 13.33 -13.56
CA SER A 499 -2.21 14.28 -12.52
C SER A 499 -0.87 14.97 -12.83
N TYR A 500 0.13 14.21 -13.29
CA TYR A 500 1.44 14.78 -13.65
C TYR A 500 1.37 15.62 -14.91
N ALA A 501 0.64 15.17 -15.95
CA ALA A 501 0.45 15.96 -17.15
C ALA A 501 -0.29 17.27 -16.85
N GLN A 502 -1.30 17.25 -15.96
CA GLN A 502 -2.03 18.42 -15.51
C GLN A 502 -1.11 19.45 -14.84
N MET A 503 -0.22 19.00 -13.96
CA MET A 503 0.76 19.88 -13.28
C MET A 503 1.71 20.53 -14.27
N VAL A 504 2.33 19.74 -15.16
CA VAL A 504 3.29 20.22 -16.15
C VAL A 504 2.62 21.17 -17.14
N ALA A 505 1.46 20.78 -17.68
CA ALA A 505 0.69 21.61 -18.62
C ALA A 505 0.28 22.96 -18.02
N ALA A 506 -0.19 22.95 -16.75
CA ALA A 506 -0.56 24.17 -16.05
C ALA A 506 0.65 25.10 -15.82
N SER A 507 1.80 24.57 -15.43
CA SER A 507 3.00 25.34 -15.16
C SER A 507 3.67 25.88 -16.43
N LEU A 508 3.68 25.08 -17.50
CA LEU A 508 4.31 25.46 -18.77
C LEU A 508 3.35 26.22 -19.72
N GLY A 509 2.08 26.37 -19.38
CA GLY A 509 1.08 27.03 -20.24
C GLY A 509 0.75 26.24 -21.52
N LEU A 510 0.78 24.91 -21.45
CA LEU A 510 0.57 24.00 -22.58
C LEU A 510 -0.79 23.31 -22.50
N ASP A 511 -1.20 22.70 -23.64
CA ASP A 511 -2.30 21.75 -23.65
C ASP A 511 -1.85 20.43 -22.97
N ILE A 512 -2.69 19.86 -22.11
CA ILE A 512 -2.41 18.61 -21.39
C ILE A 512 -2.14 17.43 -22.33
N ASP A 513 -2.72 17.43 -23.53
CA ASP A 513 -2.51 16.39 -24.53
C ASP A 513 -1.12 16.43 -25.18
N ARG A 514 -0.37 17.52 -24.99
CA ARG A 514 1.02 17.63 -25.43
C ARG A 514 2.02 17.04 -24.46
N VAL A 515 1.58 16.62 -23.25
CA VAL A 515 2.45 16.07 -22.21
C VAL A 515 2.32 14.55 -22.14
N ASP A 516 3.44 13.87 -22.34
CA ASP A 516 3.57 12.41 -22.26
C ASP A 516 4.30 12.01 -20.98
N ILE A 517 3.63 11.23 -20.14
CA ILE A 517 4.22 10.70 -18.91
C ILE A 517 4.79 9.32 -19.18
N ILE A 518 6.08 9.14 -18.89
CA ILE A 518 6.83 7.91 -19.14
C ILE A 518 7.24 7.31 -17.79
N GLN A 519 6.71 6.12 -17.50
CA GLN A 519 6.93 5.34 -16.29
C GLN A 519 7.21 3.88 -16.64
N GLY A 520 7.72 3.11 -15.69
CA GLY A 520 7.75 1.65 -15.75
C GLY A 520 8.73 1.02 -16.74
N ASP A 521 9.62 1.75 -17.38
CA ASP A 521 10.63 1.21 -18.30
C ASP A 521 12.03 1.62 -17.83
N THR A 522 12.84 0.66 -17.41
CA THR A 522 14.18 0.93 -16.83
C THR A 522 15.21 1.40 -17.82
N ASP A 523 14.94 1.39 -19.14
CA ASP A 523 15.80 2.01 -20.15
C ASP A 523 15.42 3.46 -20.40
N ARG A 524 14.11 3.77 -20.33
CA ARG A 524 13.60 5.12 -20.64
C ARG A 524 13.63 6.04 -19.43
N VAL A 525 13.43 5.47 -18.24
CA VAL A 525 13.46 6.16 -16.95
C VAL A 525 14.80 5.85 -16.28
N PRO A 526 15.66 6.84 -16.00
CA PRO A 526 17.03 6.58 -15.52
C PRO A 526 17.09 5.93 -14.12
N THR A 527 16.22 6.35 -13.21
CA THR A 527 16.15 5.87 -11.82
C THR A 527 14.72 5.95 -11.31
N GLY A 528 14.40 5.23 -10.20
CA GLY A 528 13.11 5.36 -9.54
C GLY A 528 12.96 4.45 -8.34
N GLU A 529 12.30 4.98 -7.31
CA GLU A 529 11.98 4.24 -6.08
C GLU A 529 10.60 3.56 -6.16
N GLY A 530 9.78 3.93 -7.14
CA GLY A 530 8.44 3.38 -7.31
C GLY A 530 7.36 4.06 -6.45
N THR A 531 6.22 3.39 -6.32
CA THR A 531 5.02 3.87 -5.61
C THR A 531 4.70 2.99 -4.42
N ALA A 532 4.90 3.51 -3.21
CA ALA A 532 4.57 2.89 -1.94
C ALA A 532 4.42 3.98 -0.85
N GLY A 533 3.59 3.77 0.20
CA GLY A 533 3.44 4.71 1.30
C GLY A 533 2.98 6.11 0.84
N SER A 534 2.09 6.17 -0.12
CA SER A 534 1.43 7.38 -0.65
C SER A 534 2.39 8.51 -1.07
N ARG A 535 3.59 8.13 -1.63
CA ARG A 535 4.69 9.06 -1.94
C ARG A 535 4.61 9.73 -3.31
N SER A 536 3.83 9.18 -4.26
CA SER A 536 3.91 9.57 -5.67
C SER A 536 3.68 11.06 -5.93
N MET A 537 2.64 11.64 -5.33
CA MET A 537 2.37 13.07 -5.52
C MET A 537 3.30 13.95 -4.69
N ALA A 538 3.50 13.63 -3.41
CA ALA A 538 4.30 14.46 -2.52
C ALA A 538 5.80 14.47 -2.88
N ILE A 539 6.37 13.33 -3.29
CA ILE A 539 7.78 13.24 -3.68
C ILE A 539 7.93 13.36 -5.19
N GLY A 540 7.26 12.52 -5.97
CA GLY A 540 7.36 12.54 -7.42
C GLY A 540 6.81 13.82 -8.04
N GLY A 541 5.64 14.29 -7.60
CA GLY A 541 5.09 15.57 -8.02
C GLY A 541 5.98 16.76 -7.69
N SER A 542 6.66 16.73 -6.53
CA SER A 542 7.63 17.76 -6.14
C SER A 542 8.87 17.76 -7.02
N ALA A 543 9.39 16.58 -7.39
CA ALA A 543 10.48 16.47 -8.37
C ALA A 543 10.07 17.07 -9.74
N ILE A 544 8.86 16.76 -10.21
CA ILE A 544 8.28 17.36 -11.44
C ILE A 544 8.19 18.88 -11.30
N CYS A 545 7.70 19.39 -10.17
CA CYS A 545 7.58 20.83 -9.93
C CYS A 545 8.95 21.54 -10.01
N GLN A 546 9.97 21.01 -9.35
CA GLN A 546 11.33 21.56 -9.40
C GLN A 546 11.94 21.48 -10.81
N THR A 547 11.76 20.34 -11.48
CA THR A 547 12.25 20.16 -12.86
C THR A 547 11.57 21.13 -13.83
N THR A 548 10.24 21.32 -13.68
CA THR A 548 9.48 22.29 -14.50
C THR A 548 9.99 23.71 -14.32
N ALA A 549 10.33 24.11 -13.09
CA ALA A 549 10.94 25.41 -12.83
C ALA A 549 12.30 25.56 -13.57
N ARG A 550 13.11 24.50 -13.60
CA ARG A 550 14.39 24.50 -14.38
C ARG A 550 14.15 24.62 -15.89
N VAL A 551 13.12 23.95 -16.42
CA VAL A 551 12.75 24.11 -17.84
C VAL A 551 12.36 25.54 -18.15
N ILE A 552 11.59 26.20 -17.28
CA ILE A 552 11.22 27.61 -17.44
C ILE A 552 12.47 28.51 -17.38
N ASP A 553 13.40 28.25 -16.46
CA ASP A 553 14.63 29.04 -16.36
C ASP A 553 15.58 28.82 -17.57
N ALA A 554 15.67 27.58 -18.06
CA ALA A 554 16.40 27.29 -19.30
C ALA A 554 15.77 27.98 -20.51
N GLY A 555 14.44 27.94 -20.59
CA GLY A 555 13.71 28.64 -21.65
C GLY A 555 13.81 30.16 -21.57
N ARG A 556 13.95 30.76 -20.36
CA ARG A 556 14.20 32.21 -20.21
C ARG A 556 15.52 32.62 -20.80
N LYS A 557 16.60 31.85 -20.63
CA LYS A 557 17.91 32.10 -21.25
C LYS A 557 17.83 31.98 -22.76
N MET A 558 17.14 30.98 -23.27
CA MET A 558 16.92 30.81 -24.71
C MET A 558 16.07 31.97 -25.29
N ALA A 559 15.07 32.42 -24.56
CA ALA A 559 14.25 33.58 -24.94
C ALA A 559 15.08 34.86 -24.93
N GLY A 560 16.06 35.03 -24.01
CA GLY A 560 16.99 36.15 -23.99
C GLY A 560 17.82 36.24 -25.26
N GLU A 561 18.33 35.13 -25.75
CA GLU A 561 19.03 35.06 -27.04
C GLU A 561 18.13 35.42 -28.22
N LEU A 562 16.92 34.82 -28.26
CA LEU A 562 15.94 35.04 -29.36
C LEU A 562 15.40 36.46 -29.41
N LEU A 563 15.25 37.09 -28.25
CA LEU A 563 14.70 38.43 -28.10
C LEU A 563 15.80 39.51 -27.97
N GLU A 564 17.08 39.15 -28.02
CA GLU A 564 18.20 40.05 -27.78
C GLU A 564 18.00 40.92 -26.53
N ALA A 565 17.65 40.25 -25.39
CA ALA A 565 17.36 40.89 -24.11
C ALA A 565 18.04 40.15 -22.97
N ALA A 566 18.35 40.89 -21.88
CA ALA A 566 18.95 40.25 -20.70
C ALA A 566 17.91 39.31 -20.00
N ASP A 567 18.35 38.18 -19.49
CA ASP A 567 17.49 37.19 -18.80
C ASP A 567 16.66 37.82 -17.68
N ALA A 568 17.24 38.82 -17.00
CA ALA A 568 16.58 39.54 -15.89
C ALA A 568 15.38 40.41 -16.36
N ASP A 569 15.32 40.78 -17.62
CA ASP A 569 14.26 41.58 -18.19
C ASP A 569 13.14 40.74 -18.82
N ILE A 570 13.27 39.39 -18.73
CA ILE A 570 12.29 38.47 -19.32
C ILE A 570 11.38 37.89 -18.25
N GLU A 571 10.10 38.15 -18.41
CA GLU A 571 9.01 37.58 -17.59
C GLU A 571 8.41 36.35 -18.29
N PHE A 572 8.08 35.30 -17.50
CA PHE A 572 7.37 34.13 -18.00
C PHE A 572 5.94 34.10 -17.47
N VAL A 573 4.98 34.14 -18.38
CA VAL A 573 3.56 34.09 -18.03
C VAL A 573 2.79 33.22 -19.04
N CYS A 574 2.05 32.23 -18.56
CA CYS A 574 1.16 31.39 -19.35
C CYS A 574 1.81 30.81 -20.64
N GLY A 575 3.03 30.31 -20.54
CA GLY A 575 3.74 29.67 -21.66
C GLY A 575 4.42 30.65 -22.63
N ALA A 576 4.54 31.92 -22.31
CA ALA A 576 5.24 32.93 -23.10
C ALA A 576 6.29 33.67 -22.26
N TYR A 577 7.43 33.94 -22.89
CA TYR A 577 8.45 34.84 -22.41
C TYR A 577 8.28 36.20 -23.05
N THR A 578 8.22 37.24 -22.24
CA THR A 578 7.99 38.61 -22.70
C THR A 578 9.07 39.54 -22.12
N VAL A 579 9.66 40.42 -22.92
CA VAL A 579 10.56 41.46 -22.41
C VAL A 579 9.74 42.50 -21.65
N ALA A 580 10.04 42.67 -20.35
CA ALA A 580 9.33 43.57 -19.48
C ALA A 580 9.13 44.98 -20.05
N GLY A 581 7.88 45.46 -20.02
CA GLY A 581 7.52 46.77 -20.56
C GLY A 581 7.42 46.88 -22.07
N THR A 582 7.48 45.76 -22.81
CA THR A 582 7.33 45.70 -24.27
C THR A 582 6.29 44.67 -24.73
N ASP A 583 5.98 44.64 -26.05
CA ASP A 583 5.20 43.59 -26.70
C ASP A 583 6.05 42.47 -27.33
N ARG A 584 7.36 42.52 -27.16
CA ARG A 584 8.31 41.52 -27.70
C ARG A 584 8.17 40.24 -26.86
N SER A 585 7.74 39.16 -27.50
CA SER A 585 7.55 37.89 -26.82
C SER A 585 7.90 36.69 -27.69
N VAL A 586 8.23 35.58 -27.07
CA VAL A 586 8.44 34.26 -27.71
C VAL A 586 7.72 33.18 -26.86
N SER A 587 7.09 32.22 -27.52
CA SER A 587 6.48 31.12 -26.79
C SER A 587 7.53 30.18 -26.20
N LEU A 588 7.22 29.50 -25.08
CA LEU A 588 8.07 28.45 -24.54
C LEU A 588 8.31 27.34 -25.58
N ALA A 589 7.30 27.00 -26.38
CA ALA A 589 7.45 25.98 -27.42
C ALA A 589 8.44 26.41 -28.51
N ASP A 590 8.40 27.68 -28.95
CA ASP A 590 9.34 28.18 -29.93
C ASP A 590 10.75 28.28 -29.35
N ALA A 591 10.91 28.72 -28.11
CA ALA A 591 12.20 28.73 -27.40
C ALA A 591 12.75 27.29 -27.26
N ALA A 592 11.90 26.31 -26.94
CA ALA A 592 12.33 24.92 -26.86
C ALA A 592 12.74 24.35 -28.21
N LEU A 593 12.02 24.65 -29.30
CA LEU A 593 12.41 24.26 -30.67
C LEU A 593 13.69 24.91 -31.12
N ALA A 594 13.87 26.19 -30.82
CA ALA A 594 15.11 26.90 -31.14
C ALA A 594 16.35 26.34 -30.41
N SER A 595 16.16 25.69 -29.24
CA SER A 595 17.25 25.07 -28.49
C SER A 595 17.89 23.86 -29.18
N PHE A 596 17.27 23.30 -30.21
CA PHE A 596 17.87 22.24 -31.04
C PHE A 596 18.87 22.77 -32.06
N ASP A 597 18.93 24.08 -32.30
CA ASP A 597 19.91 24.73 -33.14
C ASP A 597 21.16 25.05 -32.31
N ASP A 598 22.25 24.34 -32.59
CA ASP A 598 23.50 24.46 -31.84
C ASP A 598 24.14 25.88 -31.96
N GLU A 599 23.88 26.62 -33.05
CA GLU A 599 24.40 27.98 -33.28
C GLU A 599 23.66 29.02 -32.42
N ARG A 600 22.41 28.76 -32.07
CA ARG A 600 21.53 29.66 -31.29
C ARG A 600 21.45 29.31 -29.80
N ARG A 601 21.87 28.11 -29.47
CA ARG A 601 21.70 27.62 -28.10
C ARG A 601 22.77 28.19 -27.17
N PRO A 602 22.38 28.93 -26.12
CA PRO A 602 23.31 29.41 -25.10
C PRO A 602 24.08 28.28 -24.42
N GLU A 603 25.30 28.57 -23.98
CA GLU A 603 26.10 27.61 -23.24
C GLU A 603 25.37 27.11 -21.97
N GLY A 604 25.42 25.81 -21.73
CA GLY A 604 24.79 25.15 -20.59
C GLY A 604 23.29 24.82 -20.76
N ILE A 605 22.66 25.24 -21.86
CA ILE A 605 21.29 24.81 -22.19
C ILE A 605 21.35 23.51 -22.97
N GLN A 606 20.51 22.56 -22.62
CA GLN A 606 20.35 21.28 -23.32
C GLN A 606 19.30 21.39 -24.45
N PRO A 607 19.45 20.61 -25.55
CA PRO A 607 18.44 20.53 -26.59
C PRO A 607 17.07 20.15 -25.97
N GLY A 608 15.98 20.76 -26.49
CA GLY A 608 14.63 20.55 -25.93
C GLY A 608 14.44 21.10 -24.52
N LEU A 609 15.36 22.01 -24.07
CA LEU A 609 15.38 22.53 -22.69
C LEU A 609 15.44 21.41 -21.65
N ALA A 610 16.04 20.26 -21.99
CA ALA A 610 16.06 19.08 -21.16
C ALA A 610 16.63 19.38 -19.76
N SER A 611 15.85 19.05 -18.74
CA SER A 611 16.19 19.32 -17.34
C SER A 611 15.85 18.12 -16.47
N SER A 612 16.60 17.96 -15.37
CA SER A 612 16.37 16.89 -14.40
C SER A 612 16.66 17.38 -12.98
N GLU A 613 15.76 17.08 -12.07
CA GLU A 613 15.93 17.38 -10.63
C GLU A 613 15.52 16.18 -9.78
N ARG A 614 16.12 16.08 -8.58
CA ARG A 614 15.76 15.11 -7.56
C ARG A 614 15.19 15.82 -6.36
N PHE A 615 13.98 15.45 -5.99
CA PHE A 615 13.40 15.87 -4.72
C PHE A 615 13.63 14.79 -3.66
N GLN A 616 14.20 15.21 -2.52
CA GLN A 616 14.40 14.36 -1.35
C GLN A 616 13.66 15.01 -0.17
N PRO A 617 12.62 14.37 0.37
CA PRO A 617 11.91 14.90 1.53
C PRO A 617 12.81 14.84 2.78
N GLU A 618 12.68 15.81 3.68
CA GLU A 618 13.34 15.80 4.99
C GLU A 618 12.63 14.85 5.96
N ASP A 619 11.30 14.76 5.88
CA ASP A 619 10.46 13.85 6.67
C ASP A 619 9.12 13.63 5.93
N GLY A 620 8.24 12.79 6.50
CA GLY A 620 6.93 12.47 5.95
C GLY A 620 5.92 13.61 6.02
N THR A 621 4.83 13.47 5.28
CA THR A 621 3.63 14.30 5.37
C THR A 621 2.55 13.58 6.15
N PHE A 622 1.61 14.31 6.77
CA PHE A 622 0.62 13.73 7.68
C PHE A 622 -0.82 14.08 7.23
N PRO A 623 -1.36 13.36 6.21
CA PRO A 623 -2.78 13.44 5.92
C PRO A 623 -3.58 12.94 7.12
N ASN A 624 -4.77 13.51 7.29
CA ASN A 624 -5.66 13.19 8.41
C ASN A 624 -7.12 13.40 7.99
N GLY A 625 -8.05 12.81 8.75
CA GLY A 625 -9.46 12.98 8.41
C GLY A 625 -10.40 12.40 9.45
N CYS A 626 -11.65 12.80 9.32
CA CYS A 626 -12.75 12.36 10.16
C CYS A 626 -13.75 11.55 9.34
N HIS A 627 -14.04 10.34 9.80
CA HIS A 627 -15.02 9.43 9.22
C HIS A 627 -16.19 9.25 10.17
N VAL A 628 -17.42 9.41 9.66
CA VAL A 628 -18.66 9.10 10.37
C VAL A 628 -19.44 8.08 9.58
N CYS A 629 -19.72 6.95 10.21
CA CYS A 629 -20.49 5.84 9.65
C CYS A 629 -21.81 5.67 10.40
N GLU A 630 -22.91 5.49 9.68
CA GLU A 630 -24.22 5.19 10.26
C GLU A 630 -24.73 3.86 9.72
N VAL A 631 -25.05 2.93 10.60
CA VAL A 631 -25.46 1.57 10.27
C VAL A 631 -26.83 1.21 10.82
N GLU A 632 -27.47 0.23 10.21
CA GLU A 632 -28.65 -0.44 10.72
C GLU A 632 -28.43 -1.95 10.69
N ILE A 633 -28.79 -2.63 11.80
CA ILE A 633 -28.63 -4.07 11.95
C ILE A 633 -30.03 -4.71 12.03
N ASP A 634 -30.23 -5.74 11.25
CA ASP A 634 -31.37 -6.65 11.38
C ASP A 634 -31.06 -7.66 12.49
N PRO A 635 -31.74 -7.62 13.63
CA PRO A 635 -31.46 -8.53 14.73
C PRO A 635 -31.81 -9.99 14.44
N GLU A 636 -32.72 -10.25 13.49
CA GLU A 636 -33.12 -11.62 13.13
C GLU A 636 -32.10 -12.35 12.27
N THR A 637 -31.33 -11.59 11.46
CA THR A 637 -30.37 -12.14 10.50
C THR A 637 -28.93 -11.78 10.83
N GLY A 638 -28.68 -10.76 11.66
CA GLY A 638 -27.37 -10.20 11.94
C GLY A 638 -26.81 -9.35 10.80
N VAL A 639 -27.55 -9.15 9.70
CA VAL A 639 -27.08 -8.33 8.57
C VAL A 639 -26.94 -6.88 9.00
N THR A 640 -25.78 -6.32 8.71
CA THR A 640 -25.42 -4.92 8.94
C THR A 640 -25.45 -4.17 7.63
N GLU A 641 -26.29 -3.16 7.51
CA GLU A 641 -26.39 -2.25 6.37
C GLU A 641 -25.74 -0.90 6.71
N ILE A 642 -24.91 -0.37 5.84
CA ILE A 642 -24.32 0.97 5.97
C ILE A 642 -25.27 1.95 5.29
N LEU A 643 -25.95 2.78 6.09
CA LEU A 643 -26.94 3.71 5.57
C LEU A 643 -26.37 5.04 5.10
N ARG A 644 -25.30 5.51 5.76
CA ARG A 644 -24.63 6.78 5.45
C ARG A 644 -23.15 6.67 5.78
N TYR A 645 -22.32 7.31 4.94
CA TYR A 645 -20.90 7.42 5.19
C TYR A 645 -20.43 8.83 4.83
N THR A 646 -19.88 9.57 5.79
CA THR A 646 -19.48 10.97 5.64
C THR A 646 -18.02 11.13 6.00
N ILE A 647 -17.27 11.81 5.15
CA ILE A 647 -15.81 11.99 5.31
C ILE A 647 -15.43 13.44 5.04
N GLU A 648 -14.52 13.97 5.85
CA GLU A 648 -13.71 15.13 5.48
C GLU A 648 -12.24 14.85 5.79
N ASP A 649 -11.41 14.90 4.74
CA ASP A 649 -9.98 14.65 4.82
C ASP A 649 -9.15 15.90 4.52
N ASP A 650 -8.02 16.04 5.21
CA ASP A 650 -6.94 16.96 4.88
C ASP A 650 -5.81 16.17 4.19
N VAL A 651 -5.64 16.43 2.91
CA VAL A 651 -4.57 15.88 2.08
C VAL A 651 -3.64 16.98 1.54
N GLY A 652 -3.63 18.14 2.22
CA GLY A 652 -2.94 19.33 1.72
C GLY A 652 -3.62 19.91 0.48
N ASN A 653 -2.84 20.53 -0.39
CA ASN A 653 -3.35 21.07 -1.67
C ASN A 653 -3.80 19.93 -2.60
N VAL A 654 -4.92 20.12 -3.29
CA VAL A 654 -5.50 19.10 -4.17
C VAL A 654 -5.14 19.37 -5.63
N ILE A 655 -4.49 18.41 -6.28
CA ILE A 655 -4.10 18.51 -7.69
C ILE A 655 -5.27 18.22 -8.61
N ASN A 656 -5.99 17.12 -8.36
CA ASN A 656 -7.17 16.74 -9.12
C ASN A 656 -8.24 16.15 -8.18
N PRO A 657 -9.34 16.89 -7.92
CA PRO A 657 -10.40 16.45 -7.00
C PRO A 657 -11.08 15.13 -7.39
N LEU A 658 -11.28 14.88 -8.69
CA LEU A 658 -11.93 13.66 -9.18
C LEU A 658 -11.08 12.42 -8.89
N ILE A 659 -9.76 12.51 -9.12
CA ILE A 659 -8.82 11.42 -8.84
C ILE A 659 -8.70 11.22 -7.33
N LEU A 660 -8.63 12.30 -6.56
CA LEU A 660 -8.60 12.24 -5.10
C LEU A 660 -9.81 11.50 -4.54
N GLU A 661 -11.02 11.88 -4.95
CA GLU A 661 -12.26 11.22 -4.53
C GLU A 661 -12.22 9.71 -4.84
N GLY A 662 -11.78 9.34 -6.05
CA GLY A 662 -11.62 7.95 -6.44
C GLY A 662 -10.62 7.17 -5.54
N GLN A 663 -9.55 7.83 -5.08
CA GLN A 663 -8.60 7.20 -4.14
C GLN A 663 -9.21 7.02 -2.75
N ILE A 664 -9.90 8.03 -2.22
CA ILE A 664 -10.53 7.96 -0.90
C ILE A 664 -11.65 6.91 -0.89
N VAL A 665 -12.59 6.98 -1.83
CA VAL A 665 -13.71 6.02 -1.93
C VAL A 665 -13.19 4.58 -2.09
N GLY A 666 -12.20 4.37 -2.97
CA GLY A 666 -11.59 3.06 -3.14
C GLY A 666 -10.84 2.56 -1.89
N GLY A 667 -10.24 3.46 -1.11
CA GLY A 667 -9.64 3.14 0.19
C GLY A 667 -10.68 2.75 1.24
N VAL A 668 -11.77 3.52 1.32
CA VAL A 668 -12.90 3.24 2.21
C VAL A 668 -13.52 1.87 1.90
N ALA A 669 -13.74 1.56 0.62
CA ALA A 669 -14.27 0.26 0.21
C ALA A 669 -13.44 -0.92 0.75
N GLN A 670 -12.11 -0.82 0.69
CA GLN A 670 -11.23 -1.85 1.25
C GLN A 670 -11.27 -1.91 2.79
N GLY A 671 -11.31 -0.78 3.47
CA GLY A 671 -11.44 -0.76 4.94
C GLY A 671 -12.80 -1.30 5.43
N LEU A 672 -13.88 -1.01 4.72
CA LEU A 672 -15.21 -1.57 4.98
C LEU A 672 -15.25 -3.07 4.68
N GLY A 673 -14.60 -3.51 3.58
CA GLY A 673 -14.44 -4.93 3.25
C GLY A 673 -13.77 -5.71 4.37
N GLN A 674 -12.64 -5.19 4.90
CA GLN A 674 -11.98 -5.76 6.08
C GLN A 674 -12.93 -5.87 7.27
N ALA A 675 -13.67 -4.82 7.56
CA ALA A 675 -14.51 -4.79 8.76
C ALA A 675 -15.76 -5.67 8.65
N LEU A 676 -16.35 -5.84 7.45
CA LEU A 676 -17.60 -6.57 7.25
C LEU A 676 -17.42 -8.06 6.94
N GLY A 677 -16.36 -8.42 6.18
CA GLY A 677 -16.33 -9.79 5.67
C GLY A 677 -14.99 -10.38 5.29
N GLU A 678 -14.08 -9.61 4.69
CA GLU A 678 -12.80 -10.14 4.20
C GLU A 678 -11.97 -10.74 5.33
N TYR A 679 -11.60 -12.03 5.20
CA TYR A 679 -10.78 -12.72 6.18
C TYR A 679 -10.12 -13.96 5.57
N ALA A 680 -8.78 -14.00 5.60
CA ALA A 680 -8.01 -15.20 5.27
C ALA A 680 -7.98 -16.14 6.49
N VAL A 681 -8.84 -17.15 6.47
CA VAL A 681 -9.03 -18.11 7.57
C VAL A 681 -8.25 -19.39 7.30
N TYR A 682 -7.44 -19.77 8.26
CA TYR A 682 -6.71 -21.03 8.25
C TYR A 682 -7.33 -22.04 9.21
N ASP A 683 -7.41 -23.30 8.77
CA ASP A 683 -7.71 -24.43 9.65
C ASP A 683 -6.58 -24.60 10.69
N ARG A 684 -6.93 -24.75 11.94
CA ARG A 684 -5.93 -24.83 13.02
C ARG A 684 -5.25 -26.19 13.12
N ASP A 685 -5.93 -27.23 12.67
CA ASP A 685 -5.41 -28.61 12.79
C ASP A 685 -4.49 -28.95 11.61
N GLY A 686 -4.94 -28.65 10.38
CA GLY A 686 -4.21 -28.98 9.15
C GLY A 686 -3.46 -27.82 8.50
N GLY A 687 -3.63 -26.57 8.98
CA GLY A 687 -3.02 -25.38 8.40
C GLY A 687 -3.51 -25.02 7.00
N GLN A 688 -4.64 -25.57 6.55
CA GLN A 688 -5.23 -25.28 5.24
C GLN A 688 -5.86 -23.89 5.20
N LEU A 689 -5.69 -23.15 4.08
CA LEU A 689 -6.42 -21.91 3.85
C LEU A 689 -7.86 -22.22 3.44
N LEU A 690 -8.82 -21.99 4.34
CA LEU A 690 -10.24 -22.31 4.13
C LEU A 690 -10.93 -21.31 3.19
N THR A 691 -10.43 -20.08 3.11
CA THR A 691 -10.99 -18.99 2.30
C THR A 691 -10.17 -18.74 1.03
N ALA A 692 -9.91 -19.79 0.26
CA ALA A 692 -9.05 -19.77 -0.92
C ALA A 692 -9.79 -19.43 -2.23
N SER A 693 -11.01 -18.95 -2.17
CA SER A 693 -11.81 -18.56 -3.34
C SER A 693 -12.77 -17.40 -3.01
N PHE A 694 -13.32 -16.73 -4.02
CA PHE A 694 -14.36 -15.71 -3.82
C PHE A 694 -15.72 -16.28 -3.33
N MET A 695 -15.86 -17.59 -3.26
CA MET A 695 -17.02 -18.21 -2.60
C MET A 695 -16.92 -18.12 -1.08
N ASP A 696 -15.69 -18.17 -0.54
CA ASP A 696 -15.41 -18.25 0.89
C ASP A 696 -14.77 -16.97 1.43
N TYR A 697 -14.13 -16.18 0.56
CA TYR A 697 -13.56 -14.87 0.86
C TYR A 697 -14.45 -13.77 0.28
N PRO A 698 -15.39 -13.20 1.09
CA PRO A 698 -16.35 -12.23 0.59
C PRO A 698 -15.68 -10.87 0.34
N MET A 699 -15.60 -10.48 -0.93
CA MET A 699 -15.20 -9.13 -1.33
C MET A 699 -16.33 -8.14 -1.13
N PRO A 700 -16.03 -6.87 -0.80
CA PRO A 700 -17.05 -5.83 -0.75
C PRO A 700 -17.73 -5.66 -2.13
N ARG A 701 -19.05 -5.63 -2.12
CA ARG A 701 -19.87 -5.45 -3.30
C ARG A 701 -20.44 -4.03 -3.33
N ALA A 702 -20.85 -3.57 -4.50
CA ALA A 702 -21.36 -2.23 -4.67
C ALA A 702 -22.60 -1.92 -3.78
N ASP A 703 -23.39 -2.93 -3.49
CA ASP A 703 -24.58 -2.83 -2.62
C ASP A 703 -24.25 -2.73 -1.11
N TRP A 704 -23.00 -3.04 -0.71
CA TRP A 704 -22.55 -2.87 0.67
C TRP A 704 -22.17 -1.43 1.02
N ILE A 705 -21.86 -0.62 0.00
CA ILE A 705 -21.27 0.70 0.18
C ILE A 705 -22.28 1.75 -0.28
N PRO A 706 -22.75 2.62 0.63
CA PRO A 706 -23.63 3.72 0.24
C PRO A 706 -22.89 4.78 -0.58
N GLU A 707 -23.63 5.74 -1.12
CA GLU A 707 -23.01 6.97 -1.60
C GLU A 707 -22.21 7.63 -0.47
N ILE A 708 -20.94 7.90 -0.72
CA ILE A 708 -20.03 8.49 0.27
C ILE A 708 -20.07 10.00 0.11
N ASP A 709 -20.52 10.72 1.15
CA ASP A 709 -20.41 12.17 1.22
C ASP A 709 -18.97 12.57 1.57
N PHE A 710 -18.13 12.74 0.53
CA PHE A 710 -16.74 13.12 0.66
C PHE A 710 -16.53 14.63 0.47
N ARG A 711 -15.73 15.21 1.36
CA ARG A 711 -15.17 16.55 1.25
C ARG A 711 -13.70 16.53 1.61
N TYR A 712 -12.98 17.55 1.18
CA TYR A 712 -11.60 17.78 1.57
C TYR A 712 -11.41 19.19 2.09
N ARG A 713 -10.44 19.34 2.97
CA ARG A 713 -9.94 20.61 3.48
C ARG A 713 -8.47 20.72 3.15
N GLU A 714 -8.07 21.82 2.55
CA GLU A 714 -6.68 22.07 2.20
C GLU A 714 -5.95 22.73 3.38
N VAL A 715 -5.12 21.94 4.09
CA VAL A 715 -4.15 22.43 5.08
C VAL A 715 -2.75 22.07 4.55
N PRO A 716 -2.10 22.97 3.81
CA PRO A 716 -0.87 22.66 3.10
C PRO A 716 0.25 22.12 4.01
N SER A 717 0.95 21.10 3.55
CA SER A 717 2.19 20.64 4.17
C SER A 717 3.33 21.62 3.85
N PRO A 718 4.12 22.07 4.83
CA PRO A 718 5.30 22.90 4.57
C PRO A 718 6.50 22.09 4.04
N ARG A 719 6.41 20.76 3.95
CA ARG A 719 7.53 19.86 3.66
C ARG A 719 7.79 19.58 2.19
N ASN A 720 6.96 20.12 1.31
CA ASN A 720 7.14 20.01 -0.13
C ASN A 720 6.59 21.25 -0.85
N PRO A 721 7.12 21.57 -2.05
CA PRO A 721 6.76 22.78 -2.78
C PRO A 721 5.32 22.82 -3.27
N LEU A 722 4.65 21.68 -3.33
CA LEU A 722 3.25 21.58 -3.74
C LEU A 722 2.27 21.79 -2.59
N GLY A 723 2.73 21.69 -1.34
CA GLY A 723 1.87 21.70 -0.16
C GLY A 723 0.91 20.50 -0.07
N VAL A 724 1.16 19.43 -0.82
CA VAL A 724 0.34 18.22 -0.84
C VAL A 724 0.69 17.28 0.31
N LYS A 725 -0.24 16.41 0.69
CA LYS A 725 -0.01 15.24 1.55
C LYS A 725 -0.40 13.97 0.79
N GLY A 726 0.07 12.82 1.24
CA GLY A 726 -0.30 11.54 0.63
C GLY A 726 -1.79 11.24 0.78
N ALA A 727 -2.44 10.64 -0.21
CA ALA A 727 -3.87 10.31 -0.16
C ALA A 727 -4.20 8.89 -0.64
N GLY A 728 -3.21 8.17 -1.18
CA GLY A 728 -3.44 6.88 -1.82
C GLY A 728 -3.95 5.79 -0.88
N GLU A 729 -3.67 5.90 0.42
CA GLU A 729 -4.02 4.92 1.45
C GLU A 729 -5.03 5.49 2.47
N ALA A 730 -5.20 6.79 2.52
CA ALA A 730 -5.94 7.56 3.52
C ALA A 730 -7.34 7.00 3.84
N GLY A 731 -8.18 6.74 2.82
CA GLY A 731 -9.53 6.21 3.02
C GLY A 731 -9.59 4.89 3.77
N THR A 732 -8.54 4.05 3.68
CA THR A 732 -8.48 2.76 4.38
C THR A 732 -8.25 2.93 5.88
N VAL A 733 -7.55 4.01 6.29
CA VAL A 733 -7.09 4.19 7.66
C VAL A 733 -8.24 4.48 8.62
N GLY A 734 -9.20 5.34 8.22
CA GLY A 734 -10.34 5.72 9.06
C GLY A 734 -11.56 4.80 8.97
N ALA A 735 -11.62 3.93 7.94
CA ALA A 735 -12.87 3.22 7.61
C ALA A 735 -13.25 2.15 8.63
N ALA A 736 -12.36 1.24 8.96
CA ALA A 736 -12.65 0.14 9.87
C ALA A 736 -13.06 0.63 11.28
N PRO A 737 -12.34 1.54 11.94
CA PRO A 737 -12.75 2.01 13.25
C PRO A 737 -14.09 2.76 13.25
N ALA A 738 -14.41 3.54 12.21
CA ALA A 738 -15.68 4.24 12.10
C ALA A 738 -16.86 3.25 12.03
N LEU A 739 -16.75 2.21 11.20
CA LEU A 739 -17.77 1.19 11.06
C LEU A 739 -17.93 0.35 12.34
N VAL A 740 -16.83 -0.14 12.93
CA VAL A 740 -16.91 -0.96 14.14
C VAL A 740 -17.49 -0.18 15.32
N ASN A 741 -17.13 1.11 15.45
CA ASN A 741 -17.73 1.99 16.46
C ASN A 741 -19.25 2.19 16.22
N ALA A 742 -19.69 2.26 14.94
CA ALA A 742 -21.12 2.35 14.60
C ALA A 742 -21.88 1.06 14.97
N VAL A 743 -21.33 -0.09 14.64
CA VAL A 743 -21.94 -1.40 14.97
C VAL A 743 -22.04 -1.58 16.47
N LEU A 744 -21.01 -1.26 17.23
CA LEU A 744 -21.05 -1.31 18.71
C LEU A 744 -22.03 -0.31 19.32
N ASP A 745 -22.23 0.83 18.65
CA ASP A 745 -23.25 1.79 19.06
C ASP A 745 -24.67 1.23 18.83
N ALA A 746 -24.89 0.48 17.74
CA ALA A 746 -26.14 -0.22 17.48
C ALA A 746 -26.40 -1.37 18.48
N LEU A 747 -25.36 -2.10 18.85
CA LEU A 747 -25.43 -3.26 19.75
C LEU A 747 -25.42 -2.89 21.25
N ALA A 748 -25.05 -1.67 21.62
CA ALA A 748 -24.95 -1.20 23.00
C ALA A 748 -26.23 -1.38 23.82
N PRO A 749 -27.47 -1.15 23.30
CA PRO A 749 -28.70 -1.38 24.03
C PRO A 749 -28.94 -2.89 24.40
N ARG A 750 -28.28 -3.80 23.71
CA ARG A 750 -28.29 -5.24 23.98
C ARG A 750 -27.19 -5.70 24.96
N GLY A 751 -26.44 -4.75 25.53
CA GLY A 751 -25.36 -5.05 26.47
C GLY A 751 -24.04 -5.47 25.83
N ILE A 752 -23.95 -5.59 24.49
CA ILE A 752 -22.74 -5.98 23.75
C ILE A 752 -21.77 -4.79 23.73
N ARG A 753 -20.55 -5.00 24.23
CA ARG A 753 -19.54 -3.94 24.43
C ARG A 753 -18.29 -4.11 23.58
N HIS A 754 -18.11 -5.31 23.00
CA HIS A 754 -16.96 -5.62 22.16
C HIS A 754 -17.34 -6.58 21.05
N VAL A 755 -16.72 -6.43 19.90
CA VAL A 755 -16.74 -7.36 18.77
C VAL A 755 -15.49 -7.14 17.93
N ASP A 756 -14.82 -8.22 17.54
CA ASP A 756 -13.70 -8.19 16.61
C ASP A 756 -14.17 -8.32 15.15
N MET A 757 -13.42 -7.70 14.26
CA MET A 757 -13.60 -7.90 12.81
C MET A 757 -13.33 -9.37 12.40
N PRO A 758 -13.90 -9.84 11.28
CA PRO A 758 -14.96 -9.20 10.52
C PRO A 758 -16.34 -9.32 11.21
N LEU A 759 -17.21 -8.35 10.94
CA LEU A 759 -18.56 -8.23 11.50
C LEU A 759 -19.57 -9.01 10.65
N THR A 760 -19.32 -10.29 10.43
CA THR A 760 -20.18 -11.11 9.59
C THR A 760 -21.60 -11.25 10.19
N PRO A 761 -22.64 -11.42 9.35
CA PRO A 761 -24.02 -11.62 9.83
C PRO A 761 -24.12 -12.72 10.88
N LEU A 762 -23.45 -13.85 10.66
CA LEU A 762 -23.43 -14.96 11.63
C LEU A 762 -22.84 -14.54 12.98
N LYS A 763 -21.73 -13.82 13.00
CA LYS A 763 -21.09 -13.34 14.24
C LYS A 763 -22.03 -12.38 15.00
N ILE A 764 -22.61 -11.40 14.29
CA ILE A 764 -23.54 -10.44 14.89
C ILE A 764 -24.79 -11.15 15.42
N TRP A 765 -25.36 -12.05 14.63
CA TRP A 765 -26.51 -12.85 15.04
C TRP A 765 -26.23 -13.68 16.30
N SER A 766 -25.07 -14.36 16.33
CA SER A 766 -24.66 -15.17 17.48
C SER A 766 -24.55 -14.34 18.77
N LEU A 767 -23.94 -13.12 18.66
CA LEU A 767 -23.83 -12.19 19.80
C LEU A 767 -25.21 -11.70 20.29
N LEU A 768 -26.17 -11.50 19.40
CA LEU A 768 -27.52 -11.05 19.75
C LEU A 768 -28.36 -12.15 20.39
N HIS A 769 -28.06 -13.43 20.13
CA HIS A 769 -28.81 -14.61 20.59
C HIS A 769 -28.00 -15.48 21.58
N ALA A 770 -26.78 -15.09 21.95
CA ALA A 770 -26.08 -15.68 23.09
C ALA A 770 -26.82 -15.26 24.37
N GLY A 771 -27.73 -16.14 24.86
CA GLY A 771 -28.59 -15.94 25.98
C GLY A 771 -27.90 -15.91 27.33
#